data_9df99ee86003e0556504587bf7e5e6cf
#
_entry.id   9df99ee86003e0556504587bf7e5e6cf
#
_cell.length_a   1.000
_cell.length_b   1.000
_cell.length_c   1.000
_cell.angle_alpha   90.00
_cell.angle_beta   90.00
_cell.angle_gamma   90.00
#
_symmetry.space_group_name_H-M   'P 1'
#
loop_
_entity.id
_entity.type
_entity.pdbx_description
1 polymer ?
#
loop_
_entity_poly.entity_id
_entity_poly.type
_entity_poly.pdbx_seq_one_letter_code
_entity_poly.pdbx_strand_id
1 'polypeptide(L)'
;MRRSRFTLAVTALFLLPAAIPAALAQVSDSSSNPMQTVVVTAQHLNQERSQIQTQVGASTYTIDSAAIDAAPGGDNVLMNQVMLQIPDAAQDSFGQLHIRGDHNGLQFRLNGIILPDGISVFGQTLPPRLIESMQMVMGSLPAQYGLRSAGIIDLTTKSGSLDPGGTVTLYGGSHGELEPSFDYGGSSGPYTYFVTGDFLRNDLGIESPDGSSDPLHDHTKQHHGFAYAEDVLDENDRVSAIVGLSDADFQIPDLRGEQPALGLTVNGQSSYPSEFLNENQREVTQFGILSLQHSNGPLTVQTSVLVRNSTLGFIPDPIGDLLYNGIAQNAFKQDVAYGIQSDGAYKLNDEHTLRTGVYFQYDTLHSDIDSAVLATDPFTGLPVNGMPISIVQDSDNSQIIESGYVQDEWHLLKVLTMNYGLRYDHYNAFSSGSQLSPRVNFVYQPFTDTTVHLGYSRYFSPPPFELVGSEALSQFANTTAAPAVLKDDPVKAERSNYYDLGVEQNISKHLTVGFDSYFKQATDLVDEGQFGAPIILTPFNYAHGQVYGFEWTGSYHEGGLTAYANLASQRAIGKDIVSSQFNFDAEELAYIADHYIHLDHEQQITASGGLSYLWKGTRFSSDFLLGSGLRSDLNLPDGENIPNGAHLPYYTQVNLGIEHDFEHQGLSGLTARIDMINLLDKIYEIRNGTGVGVGAPQYGPRRGLFFGVTQAF
;
A
#
# COMPACT_ATOMS: atom_id res chain seq x y z
N MET A 1 4.40 -14.85 -33.31
CA MET A 1 5.87 -14.79 -33.47
C MET A 1 6.31 -13.34 -33.70
N ARG A 2 6.37 -12.55 -32.68
CA ARG A 2 7.15 -11.29 -32.60
C ARG A 2 7.55 -11.07 -31.14
N ARG A 3 8.42 -11.94 -30.64
CA ARG A 3 9.13 -11.73 -29.37
C ARG A 3 10.36 -10.85 -29.64
N SER A 4 10.61 -9.93 -28.69
CA SER A 4 11.84 -9.15 -28.52
C SER A 4 11.99 -7.89 -29.36
N ARG A 5 11.64 -6.75 -28.76
CA ARG A 5 12.39 -5.49 -28.97
C ARG A 5 12.31 -4.50 -27.77
N PHE A 6 11.47 -4.72 -26.76
CA PHE A 6 11.33 -3.78 -25.65
C PHE A 6 12.09 -4.15 -24.37
N THR A 7 12.55 -5.39 -24.23
CA THR A 7 13.33 -5.85 -23.05
C THR A 7 14.73 -5.23 -22.96
N LEU A 8 15.24 -4.58 -24.03
CA LEU A 8 16.61 -4.05 -24.06
C LEU A 8 16.75 -2.66 -23.42
N ALA A 9 15.69 -1.87 -23.29
CA ALA A 9 15.83 -0.50 -22.77
C ALA A 9 15.85 -0.43 -21.24
N VAL A 10 15.15 -1.33 -20.57
CA VAL A 10 15.12 -1.41 -19.08
C VAL A 10 16.37 -2.13 -18.57
N THR A 11 16.85 -3.15 -19.27
CA THR A 11 18.07 -3.89 -18.93
C THR A 11 19.35 -3.03 -19.03
N ALA A 12 19.32 -1.96 -19.83
CA ALA A 12 20.48 -1.08 -19.96
C ALA A 12 20.70 -0.14 -18.74
N LEU A 13 19.68 0.12 -17.94
CA LEU A 13 19.82 0.91 -16.69
C LEU A 13 20.39 0.07 -15.53
N PHE A 14 20.28 -1.26 -15.61
CA PHE A 14 20.75 -2.19 -14.58
C PHE A 14 22.17 -2.73 -14.79
N LEU A 15 22.81 -2.42 -15.91
CA LEU A 15 24.18 -2.87 -16.25
C LEU A 15 25.19 -1.72 -16.18
N LEU A 16 25.24 -0.99 -15.07
CA LEU A 16 26.45 -0.24 -14.71
C LEU A 16 27.40 -1.21 -14.00
N PRO A 17 28.56 -1.58 -14.57
CA PRO A 17 29.54 -2.36 -13.84
C PRO A 17 30.11 -1.50 -12.73
N ALA A 18 29.95 -1.94 -11.48
CA ALA A 18 30.66 -1.40 -10.34
C ALA A 18 32.17 -1.65 -10.54
N ALA A 19 32.84 -0.74 -11.21
CA ALA A 19 34.28 -0.66 -11.16
C ALA A 19 34.66 0.07 -9.87
N ILE A 20 34.89 -0.70 -8.80
CA ILE A 20 35.46 -0.20 -7.55
C ILE A 20 36.96 0.03 -7.82
N PRO A 21 37.48 1.27 -7.83
CA PRO A 21 38.91 1.49 -7.86
C PRO A 21 39.42 1.28 -6.43
N ALA A 22 40.25 0.26 -6.23
CA ALA A 22 41.07 0.13 -5.03
C ALA A 22 42.14 1.24 -5.03
N ALA A 23 41.84 2.37 -4.39
CA ALA A 23 42.82 3.42 -4.14
C ALA A 23 43.42 3.21 -2.75
N LEU A 24 44.71 2.85 -2.69
CA LEU A 24 45.52 2.85 -1.49
C LEU A 24 45.67 4.30 -0.98
N ALA A 25 45.12 4.57 0.20
CA ALA A 25 45.22 5.87 0.85
C ALA A 25 46.63 6.08 1.45
N GLN A 26 47.27 7.18 1.08
CA GLN A 26 48.34 7.79 1.85
C GLN A 26 47.75 8.75 2.90
N VAL A 27 48.06 8.49 4.15
CA VAL A 27 47.66 9.32 5.30
C VAL A 27 48.49 10.60 5.30
N SER A 28 47.85 11.77 5.32
CA SER A 28 48.42 13.02 5.76
C SER A 28 47.54 13.66 6.83
N ASP A 29 48.10 13.84 8.02
CA ASP A 29 47.50 14.50 9.18
C ASP A 29 47.12 15.96 8.90
N SER A 30 45.83 16.32 9.12
CA SER A 30 45.40 17.58 9.76
C SER A 30 43.86 17.63 9.94
N SER A 31 43.44 17.51 11.19
CA SER A 31 42.28 18.09 11.88
C SER A 31 41.02 18.45 11.10
N SER A 32 40.27 17.49 10.67
CA SER A 32 38.81 17.22 10.66
C SER A 32 38.65 15.88 9.95
N ASN A 33 37.99 14.93 10.61
CA ASN A 33 37.81 13.62 10.03
C ASN A 33 36.86 13.79 8.80
N PRO A 34 37.33 13.57 7.54
CA PRO A 34 36.49 13.85 6.36
C PRO A 34 35.17 13.07 6.37
N MET A 35 35.13 11.91 7.02
CA MET A 35 33.92 11.13 7.21
C MET A 35 32.90 11.85 8.11
N GLN A 36 33.31 12.51 9.20
CA GLN A 36 32.41 13.30 10.05
C GLN A 36 31.83 14.50 9.30
N THR A 37 32.63 15.14 8.45
CA THR A 37 32.16 16.28 7.64
C THR A 37 31.09 15.83 6.62
N VAL A 38 31.27 14.70 5.96
CA VAL A 38 30.29 14.14 5.00
C VAL A 38 28.99 13.74 5.70
N VAL A 39 29.05 13.08 6.84
CA VAL A 39 27.86 12.72 7.64
C VAL A 39 27.09 13.97 8.05
N VAL A 40 27.76 15.00 8.55
CA VAL A 40 27.12 16.27 8.94
C VAL A 40 26.48 16.96 7.73
N THR A 41 27.14 16.97 6.57
CA THR A 41 26.58 17.55 5.34
C THR A 41 25.36 16.76 4.84
N ALA A 42 25.42 15.43 4.86
CA ALA A 42 24.31 14.58 4.47
C ALA A 42 23.09 14.77 5.41
N GLN A 43 23.30 14.88 6.71
CA GLN A 43 22.26 15.20 7.68
C GLN A 43 21.65 16.59 7.44
N HIS A 44 22.49 17.59 7.16
CA HIS A 44 22.02 18.92 6.83
C HIS A 44 21.13 18.90 5.55
N LEU A 45 21.58 18.25 4.48
CA LEU A 45 20.81 18.12 3.25
C LEU A 45 19.49 17.32 3.46
N ASN A 46 19.47 16.35 4.37
CA ASN A 46 18.23 15.65 4.75
C ASN A 46 17.27 16.59 5.49
N GLN A 47 17.75 17.43 6.41
CA GLN A 47 16.95 18.44 7.07
C GLN A 47 16.39 19.47 6.08
N GLU A 48 17.21 19.96 5.14
CA GLU A 48 16.77 20.87 4.08
C GLU A 48 15.71 20.23 3.17
N ARG A 49 15.90 18.95 2.80
CA ARG A 49 14.89 18.20 2.03
C ARG A 49 13.55 18.13 2.78
N SER A 50 13.59 17.88 4.09
CA SER A 50 12.36 17.82 4.90
C SER A 50 11.59 19.15 4.93
N GLN A 51 12.24 20.29 4.64
CA GLN A 51 11.59 21.60 4.55
C GLN A 51 10.79 21.78 3.25
N ILE A 52 11.06 21.00 2.21
CA ILE A 52 10.28 21.02 0.95
C ILE A 52 8.83 20.62 1.26
N GLN A 53 8.65 19.68 2.17
CA GLN A 53 7.33 19.18 2.56
C GLN A 53 6.88 19.85 3.87
N THR A 54 5.60 20.17 3.96
CA THR A 54 4.99 20.64 5.21
C THR A 54 3.84 19.74 5.59
N GLN A 55 3.70 19.51 6.89
CA GLN A 55 2.62 18.72 7.48
C GLN A 55 1.68 19.61 8.32
N VAL A 56 1.81 20.91 8.15
CA VAL A 56 1.00 21.90 8.88
C VAL A 56 -0.49 21.65 8.65
N GLY A 57 -1.20 21.28 9.69
CA GLY A 57 -2.64 21.06 9.70
C GLY A 57 -3.09 19.66 9.24
N ALA A 58 -2.17 18.71 9.10
CA ALA A 58 -2.48 17.31 8.86
C ALA A 58 -2.22 16.45 10.10
N SER A 59 -2.94 15.32 10.21
CA SER A 59 -2.64 14.29 11.21
C SER A 59 -1.45 13.47 10.74
N THR A 60 -0.43 13.33 11.56
CA THR A 60 0.81 12.64 11.19
C THR A 60 1.13 11.55 12.20
N TYR A 61 1.38 10.34 11.69
CA TYR A 61 1.82 9.18 12.47
C TYR A 61 3.15 8.71 11.94
N THR A 62 4.14 8.61 12.82
CA THR A 62 5.51 8.19 12.44
C THR A 62 5.84 6.87 13.10
N ILE A 63 6.32 5.92 12.31
CA ILE A 63 6.87 4.65 12.75
C ILE A 63 8.32 4.59 12.24
N ASP A 64 9.29 4.60 13.14
CA ASP A 64 10.71 4.47 12.79
C ASP A 64 11.16 3.01 12.74
N SER A 65 12.35 2.76 12.21
CA SER A 65 12.95 1.42 12.13
C SER A 65 13.05 0.77 13.51
N ALA A 66 13.38 1.53 14.56
CA ALA A 66 13.49 1.00 15.92
C ALA A 66 12.13 0.53 16.48
N ALA A 67 11.01 1.19 16.11
CA ALA A 67 9.66 0.76 16.46
C ALA A 67 9.25 -0.50 15.69
N ILE A 68 9.61 -0.60 14.39
CA ILE A 68 9.41 -1.80 13.58
C ILE A 68 10.16 -2.98 14.18
N ASP A 69 11.45 -2.85 14.45
CA ASP A 69 12.29 -3.90 15.02
C ASP A 69 11.82 -4.34 16.42
N ALA A 70 11.25 -3.39 17.18
CA ALA A 70 10.75 -3.66 18.52
C ALA A 70 9.42 -4.44 18.54
N ALA A 71 8.68 -4.48 17.45
CA ALA A 71 7.41 -5.20 17.35
C ALA A 71 7.62 -6.73 17.19
N PRO A 72 6.62 -7.57 17.51
CA PRO A 72 6.65 -8.98 17.13
C PRO A 72 6.85 -9.16 15.62
N GLY A 73 7.77 -10.03 15.23
CA GLY A 73 8.18 -10.24 13.84
C GLY A 73 9.26 -9.26 13.34
N GLY A 74 9.33 -8.04 13.89
CA GLY A 74 10.31 -7.02 13.48
C GLY A 74 10.17 -6.63 12.02
N ASP A 75 11.28 -6.47 11.31
CA ASP A 75 11.32 -6.13 9.89
C ASP A 75 11.10 -7.33 8.94
N ASN A 76 10.81 -8.52 9.49
CA ASN A 76 10.43 -9.72 8.71
C ASN A 76 8.91 -9.82 8.48
N VAL A 77 8.10 -8.93 9.06
CA VAL A 77 6.65 -8.86 8.74
C VAL A 77 6.44 -8.12 7.42
N LEU A 78 5.29 -8.35 6.78
CA LEU A 78 4.91 -7.62 5.58
C LEU A 78 4.61 -6.14 5.92
N MET A 79 4.81 -5.22 4.96
CA MET A 79 4.58 -3.79 5.13
C MET A 79 3.16 -3.47 5.61
N ASN A 80 2.15 -4.17 5.09
CA ASN A 80 0.76 -3.99 5.50
C ASN A 80 0.56 -4.28 7.00
N GLN A 81 1.25 -5.26 7.58
CA GLN A 81 1.18 -5.57 9.01
C GLN A 81 1.75 -4.42 9.87
N VAL A 82 2.82 -3.77 9.40
CA VAL A 82 3.33 -2.54 10.04
C VAL A 82 2.29 -1.42 9.97
N MET A 83 1.63 -1.27 8.82
CA MET A 83 0.64 -0.22 8.60
C MET A 83 -0.67 -0.43 9.37
N LEU A 84 -1.03 -1.64 9.76
CA LEU A 84 -2.18 -1.91 10.64
C LEU A 84 -2.01 -1.31 12.06
N GLN A 85 -0.82 -0.87 12.42
CA GLN A 85 -0.58 -0.12 13.66
C GLN A 85 -1.05 1.35 13.58
N ILE A 86 -1.35 1.86 12.39
CA ILE A 86 -1.86 3.23 12.17
C ILE A 86 -3.33 3.29 12.61
N PRO A 87 -3.80 4.42 13.19
CA PRO A 87 -5.21 4.59 13.50
C PRO A 87 -6.09 4.45 12.26
N ASP A 88 -7.27 3.87 12.45
CA ASP A 88 -8.29 3.70 11.41
C ASP A 88 -7.83 2.91 10.16
N ALA A 89 -6.83 2.05 10.34
CA ALA A 89 -6.40 1.09 9.35
C ALA A 89 -7.22 -0.19 9.47
N ALA A 90 -7.79 -0.65 8.36
CA ALA A 90 -8.49 -1.92 8.24
C ALA A 90 -7.81 -2.78 7.17
N GLN A 91 -7.62 -4.06 7.46
CA GLN A 91 -7.16 -5.03 6.48
C GLN A 91 -8.35 -5.56 5.69
N ASP A 92 -8.20 -5.60 4.38
CA ASP A 92 -9.09 -6.29 3.45
C ASP A 92 -8.36 -7.49 2.81
N SER A 93 -8.97 -8.06 1.79
CA SER A 93 -8.46 -9.14 0.95
C SER A 93 -7.04 -8.87 0.48
N PHE A 94 -6.23 -9.93 0.42
CA PHE A 94 -4.90 -9.90 -0.17
C PHE A 94 -3.93 -8.92 0.48
N GLY A 95 -4.14 -8.63 1.77
CA GLY A 95 -3.35 -7.67 2.51
C GLY A 95 -3.56 -6.22 2.07
N GLN A 96 -4.58 -5.91 1.30
CA GLN A 96 -4.95 -4.52 0.99
C GLN A 96 -5.33 -3.78 2.28
N LEU A 97 -5.05 -2.48 2.29
CA LEU A 97 -5.30 -1.63 3.44
C LEU A 97 -6.23 -0.48 3.07
N HIS A 98 -7.23 -0.30 3.89
CA HIS A 98 -8.12 0.85 3.83
C HIS A 98 -7.90 1.74 5.04
N ILE A 99 -7.64 3.01 4.78
CA ILE A 99 -7.45 4.02 5.81
C ILE A 99 -8.65 4.95 5.79
N ARG A 100 -9.27 5.15 6.96
CA ARG A 100 -10.48 5.98 7.09
C ARG A 100 -11.59 5.55 6.13
N GLY A 101 -11.68 4.25 5.83
CA GLY A 101 -12.70 3.70 4.91
C GLY A 101 -12.61 4.19 3.48
N ASP A 102 -11.47 4.64 3.03
CA ASP A 102 -11.20 5.07 1.66
C ASP A 102 -10.60 3.91 0.86
N HIS A 103 -11.07 3.70 -0.36
CA HIS A 103 -10.53 2.68 -1.25
C HIS A 103 -9.54 3.29 -2.23
N ASN A 104 -8.39 2.61 -2.46
CA ASN A 104 -7.34 3.06 -3.40
C ASN A 104 -6.84 4.51 -3.19
N GLY A 105 -7.01 5.04 -1.99
CA GLY A 105 -6.71 6.42 -1.65
C GLY A 105 -5.30 6.69 -1.11
N LEU A 106 -4.43 5.68 -1.01
CA LEU A 106 -3.07 5.82 -0.48
C LEU A 106 -2.05 6.15 -1.56
N GLN A 107 -1.12 7.05 -1.25
CA GLN A 107 0.01 7.37 -2.11
C GLN A 107 1.32 7.05 -1.40
N PHE A 108 2.15 6.21 -2.00
CA PHE A 108 3.50 5.93 -1.51
C PHE A 108 4.50 6.94 -2.06
N ARG A 109 5.41 7.38 -1.19
CA ARG A 109 6.56 8.21 -1.55
C ARG A 109 7.83 7.61 -0.98
N LEU A 110 8.92 7.71 -1.73
CA LEU A 110 10.27 7.36 -1.30
C LEU A 110 11.10 8.63 -1.25
N ASN A 111 11.55 9.02 -0.06
CA ASN A 111 12.32 10.26 0.15
C ASN A 111 11.62 11.50 -0.45
N GLY A 112 10.28 11.60 -0.31
CA GLY A 112 9.44 12.67 -0.82
C GLY A 112 9.02 12.55 -2.29
N ILE A 113 9.50 11.53 -3.02
CA ILE A 113 9.21 11.32 -4.44
C ILE A 113 8.05 10.36 -4.59
N ILE A 114 7.04 10.73 -5.36
CA ILE A 114 5.88 9.89 -5.63
C ILE A 114 6.35 8.62 -6.36
N LEU A 115 6.03 7.46 -5.79
CA LEU A 115 6.13 6.19 -6.49
C LEU A 115 4.80 5.95 -7.21
N PRO A 116 4.76 5.92 -8.55
CA PRO A 116 3.54 5.64 -9.30
C PRO A 116 2.91 4.31 -8.85
N ASP A 117 1.60 4.23 -8.91
CA ASP A 117 0.90 2.97 -8.67
C ASP A 117 1.27 1.94 -9.76
N GLY A 118 1.16 0.68 -9.45
CA GLY A 118 1.48 -0.41 -10.37
C GLY A 118 0.62 -1.63 -10.08
N ILE A 119 0.64 -2.58 -10.99
CA ILE A 119 -0.13 -3.81 -10.88
C ILE A 119 0.54 -4.71 -9.85
N SER A 120 0.04 -4.73 -8.63
CA SER A 120 0.44 -5.64 -7.57
C SER A 120 -0.78 -5.88 -6.67
N VAL A 121 -1.21 -7.12 -6.56
CA VAL A 121 -2.41 -7.50 -5.80
C VAL A 121 -2.01 -8.18 -4.50
N PHE A 122 -1.15 -9.20 -4.57
CA PHE A 122 -0.73 -10.01 -3.42
C PHE A 122 0.68 -9.65 -2.94
N GLY A 123 1.56 -9.28 -3.86
CA GLY A 123 2.98 -9.05 -3.59
C GLY A 123 3.24 -7.73 -2.85
N GLN A 124 4.13 -7.79 -1.87
CA GLN A 124 4.63 -6.60 -1.19
C GLN A 124 5.82 -6.04 -1.97
N THR A 125 5.65 -4.86 -2.55
CA THR A 125 6.72 -4.24 -3.37
C THR A 125 7.85 -3.65 -2.53
N LEU A 126 7.55 -3.21 -1.31
CA LEU A 126 8.46 -2.48 -0.42
C LEU A 126 8.56 -3.20 0.93
N PRO A 127 9.63 -3.98 1.19
CA PRO A 127 9.82 -4.63 2.48
C PRO A 127 10.18 -3.61 3.58
N PRO A 128 9.74 -3.79 4.84
CA PRO A 128 10.01 -2.86 5.94
C PRO A 128 11.50 -2.61 6.21
N ARG A 129 12.36 -3.57 5.89
CA ARG A 129 13.82 -3.50 6.15
C ARG A 129 14.56 -2.38 5.42
N LEU A 130 13.97 -1.81 4.35
CA LEU A 130 14.54 -0.66 3.65
C LEU A 130 14.30 0.68 4.37
N ILE A 131 13.43 0.70 5.39
CA ILE A 131 12.87 1.92 5.98
C ILE A 131 13.70 2.37 7.18
N GLU A 132 14.09 3.64 7.19
CA GLU A 132 14.55 4.36 8.37
C GLU A 132 13.35 4.91 9.17
N SER A 133 12.39 5.52 8.46
CA SER A 133 11.12 5.96 9.04
C SER A 133 10.00 5.94 8.02
N MET A 134 8.81 5.57 8.46
CA MET A 134 7.57 5.67 7.73
C MET A 134 6.71 6.75 8.37
N GLN A 135 6.20 7.66 7.55
CA GLN A 135 5.32 8.72 7.98
C GLN A 135 4.01 8.65 7.23
N MET A 136 2.93 8.42 7.96
CA MET A 136 1.57 8.50 7.44
C MET A 136 1.01 9.89 7.68
N VAL A 137 0.61 10.57 6.62
CA VAL A 137 0.03 11.93 6.66
C VAL A 137 -1.39 11.87 6.14
N MET A 138 -2.36 12.21 6.98
CA MET A 138 -3.80 12.09 6.71
C MET A 138 -4.53 13.40 6.97
N GLY A 139 -5.80 13.47 6.56
CA GLY A 139 -6.67 14.61 6.84
C GLY A 139 -6.67 15.67 5.76
N SER A 140 -6.75 16.92 6.15
CA SER A 140 -6.70 18.07 5.23
C SER A 140 -5.27 18.37 4.81
N LEU A 141 -4.78 17.64 3.79
CA LEU A 141 -3.40 17.74 3.33
C LEU A 141 -3.12 19.09 2.63
N PRO A 142 -1.93 19.69 2.83
CA PRO A 142 -1.44 20.84 2.06
C PRO A 142 -1.44 20.64 0.54
N ALA A 143 -1.33 21.71 -0.25
CA ALA A 143 -1.47 21.67 -1.72
C ALA A 143 -0.38 20.85 -2.43
N GLN A 144 0.77 20.65 -1.80
CA GLN A 144 1.84 19.78 -2.30
C GLN A 144 1.43 18.31 -2.43
N TYR A 145 0.43 17.87 -1.65
CA TYR A 145 -0.10 16.51 -1.72
C TYR A 145 -1.32 16.45 -2.63
N GLY A 146 -1.44 15.42 -3.44
CA GLY A 146 -2.57 15.28 -4.37
C GLY A 146 -2.63 13.91 -5.00
N LEU A 147 -3.59 13.73 -5.92
CA LEU A 147 -3.85 12.50 -6.68
C LEU A 147 -4.44 11.36 -5.83
N ARG A 148 -4.36 11.42 -4.51
CA ARG A 148 -4.97 10.47 -3.57
C ARG A 148 -5.57 11.23 -2.39
N SER A 149 -6.58 10.65 -1.72
CA SER A 149 -7.39 11.33 -0.71
C SER A 149 -7.37 10.68 0.67
N ALA A 150 -7.02 9.41 0.79
CA ALA A 150 -6.96 8.72 2.09
C ALA A 150 -5.73 9.12 2.89
N GLY A 151 -4.57 9.20 2.24
CA GLY A 151 -3.34 9.58 2.91
C GLY A 151 -2.08 9.40 2.07
N ILE A 152 -1.00 9.88 2.63
CA ILE A 152 0.35 9.79 2.05
C ILE A 152 1.20 8.94 2.98
N ILE A 153 1.86 7.94 2.43
CA ILE A 153 2.86 7.14 3.11
C ILE A 153 4.23 7.58 2.58
N ASP A 154 4.92 8.40 3.35
CA ASP A 154 6.25 8.86 2.99
C ASP A 154 7.30 8.01 3.72
N LEU A 155 8.06 7.25 2.95
CA LEU A 155 9.10 6.35 3.41
C LEU A 155 10.46 7.04 3.26
N THR A 156 11.12 7.31 4.37
CA THR A 156 12.55 7.67 4.39
C THR A 156 13.34 6.38 4.38
N THR A 157 14.23 6.22 3.41
CA THR A 157 15.03 5.01 3.27
C THR A 157 16.27 5.04 4.16
N LYS A 158 16.72 3.88 4.62
CA LYS A 158 18.02 3.73 5.27
C LYS A 158 19.14 4.22 4.36
N SER A 159 20.20 4.74 4.97
CA SER A 159 21.37 5.31 4.28
C SER A 159 22.65 4.83 4.96
N GLY A 160 23.64 4.46 4.19
CA GLY A 160 24.92 3.97 4.74
C GLY A 160 25.75 5.02 5.50
N SER A 161 25.35 6.30 5.46
CA SER A 161 25.95 7.33 6.32
C SER A 161 25.37 7.32 7.74
N LEU A 162 24.12 6.88 7.88
CA LEU A 162 23.40 6.80 9.16
C LEU A 162 23.46 5.39 9.74
N ASP A 163 23.42 4.36 8.88
CA ASP A 163 23.43 2.94 9.22
C ASP A 163 24.64 2.23 8.60
N PRO A 164 25.86 2.51 9.06
CA PRO A 164 27.07 1.84 8.57
C PRO A 164 27.19 0.43 9.15
N GLY A 165 27.56 -0.53 8.30
CA GLY A 165 27.70 -1.93 8.67
C GLY A 165 26.73 -2.83 7.89
N GLY A 166 26.64 -4.07 8.30
CA GLY A 166 25.75 -5.02 7.65
C GLY A 166 25.13 -6.00 8.63
N THR A 167 24.01 -6.58 8.23
CA THR A 167 23.35 -7.68 8.95
C THR A 167 23.08 -8.84 8.01
N VAL A 168 23.10 -10.05 8.54
CA VAL A 168 22.56 -11.23 7.89
C VAL A 168 21.57 -11.86 8.87
N THR A 169 20.33 -12.06 8.41
CA THR A 169 19.26 -12.62 9.20
C THR A 169 18.76 -13.91 8.59
N LEU A 170 18.43 -14.88 9.43
CA LEU A 170 17.67 -16.06 9.07
C LEU A 170 16.44 -16.10 9.97
N TYR A 171 15.27 -15.95 9.38
CA TYR A 171 13.97 -16.01 10.05
C TYR A 171 13.14 -17.16 9.48
N GLY A 172 12.27 -17.77 10.29
CA GLY A 172 11.37 -18.81 9.81
C GLY A 172 10.68 -19.56 10.94
N GLY A 173 9.73 -20.44 10.59
CA GLY A 173 8.94 -21.15 11.59
C GLY A 173 7.71 -21.86 11.05
N SER A 174 6.56 -21.58 11.65
CA SER A 174 5.27 -22.13 11.27
C SER A 174 4.95 -21.87 9.80
N HIS A 175 4.07 -22.67 9.22
CA HIS A 175 3.59 -22.54 7.83
C HIS A 175 4.71 -22.67 6.78
N GLY A 176 5.78 -23.40 7.10
CA GLY A 176 6.90 -23.58 6.17
C GLY A 176 7.70 -22.31 5.86
N GLU A 177 7.52 -21.27 6.70
CA GLU A 177 8.19 -19.99 6.49
C GLU A 177 9.70 -20.09 6.62
N LEU A 178 10.38 -19.50 5.63
CA LEU A 178 11.82 -19.36 5.59
C LEU A 178 12.16 -18.03 4.89
N GLU A 179 12.86 -17.16 5.62
CA GLU A 179 13.22 -15.84 5.14
C GLU A 179 14.69 -15.53 5.50
N PRO A 180 15.67 -15.91 4.66
CA PRO A 180 17.01 -15.35 4.70
C PRO A 180 17.01 -13.93 4.13
N SER A 181 17.71 -13.01 4.81
CA SER A 181 17.85 -11.62 4.39
C SER A 181 19.20 -11.04 4.73
N PHE A 182 19.55 -9.94 4.08
CA PHE A 182 20.76 -9.18 4.39
C PHE A 182 20.53 -7.69 4.17
N ASP A 183 21.26 -6.90 4.94
CA ASP A 183 21.44 -5.46 4.77
C ASP A 183 22.91 -5.11 4.76
N TYR A 184 23.31 -4.09 3.99
CA TYR A 184 24.65 -3.55 4.05
C TYR A 184 24.67 -2.08 3.68
N GLY A 185 25.18 -1.26 4.57
CA GLY A 185 25.36 0.18 4.40
C GLY A 185 26.78 0.64 4.63
N GLY A 186 27.18 1.69 3.94
CA GLY A 186 28.51 2.27 4.13
C GLY A 186 28.69 3.60 3.41
N SER A 187 29.82 4.26 3.73
CA SER A 187 30.22 5.49 3.08
C SER A 187 31.70 5.49 2.75
N SER A 188 32.08 6.14 1.65
CA SER A 188 33.47 6.31 1.22
C SER A 188 33.65 7.71 0.63
N GLY A 189 34.22 8.63 1.40
CA GLY A 189 34.25 10.03 1.03
C GLY A 189 32.84 10.60 0.89
N PRO A 190 32.49 11.27 -0.24
CA PRO A 190 31.16 11.83 -0.45
C PRO A 190 30.10 10.78 -0.81
N TYR A 191 30.50 9.56 -1.15
CA TYR A 191 29.62 8.49 -1.56
C TYR A 191 29.05 7.73 -0.37
N THR A 192 27.76 7.53 -0.38
CA THR A 192 27.03 6.73 0.60
C THR A 192 26.15 5.73 -0.14
N TYR A 193 26.02 4.52 0.39
CA TYR A 193 25.16 3.49 -0.20
C TYR A 193 24.55 2.61 0.88
N PHE A 194 23.37 2.10 0.56
CA PHE A 194 22.65 1.08 1.32
C PHE A 194 22.06 0.06 0.34
N VAL A 195 22.18 -1.22 0.66
CA VAL A 195 21.58 -2.30 -0.13
C VAL A 195 20.93 -3.30 0.83
N THR A 196 19.78 -3.83 0.45
CA THR A 196 19.10 -4.90 1.17
C THR A 196 18.47 -5.87 0.21
N GLY A 197 18.29 -7.11 0.64
CA GLY A 197 17.58 -8.12 -0.11
C GLY A 197 17.10 -9.25 0.77
N ASP A 198 15.99 -9.86 0.39
CA ASP A 198 15.40 -11.00 1.06
C ASP A 198 14.80 -11.99 0.07
N PHE A 199 14.61 -13.19 0.57
CA PHE A 199 13.82 -14.24 -0.05
C PHE A 199 12.82 -14.72 0.98
N LEU A 200 11.53 -14.72 0.65
CA LEU A 200 10.46 -15.28 1.47
C LEU A 200 9.87 -16.52 0.77
N ARG A 201 9.73 -17.58 1.53
CA ARG A 201 8.92 -18.74 1.18
C ARG A 201 7.98 -19.05 2.34
N ASN A 202 6.69 -19.29 2.03
CA ASN A 202 5.77 -19.77 3.04
C ASN A 202 4.56 -20.52 2.39
N ASP A 203 3.78 -21.25 3.20
CA ASP A 203 2.60 -22.00 2.78
C ASP A 203 1.29 -21.31 3.26
N LEU A 204 1.37 -20.03 3.62
CA LEU A 204 0.29 -19.06 3.84
C LEU A 204 0.60 -17.81 3.02
N GLY A 205 0.59 -17.94 1.69
CA GLY A 205 0.97 -16.86 0.77
C GLY A 205 -0.10 -15.80 0.63
N ILE A 206 -1.36 -16.22 0.71
CA ILE A 206 -2.56 -15.40 0.70
C ILE A 206 -3.38 -15.78 1.95
N GLU A 207 -4.54 -15.18 2.15
CA GLU A 207 -5.41 -15.53 3.28
C GLU A 207 -6.02 -16.92 3.09
N SER A 208 -6.04 -17.70 4.18
CA SER A 208 -6.66 -19.04 4.19
C SER A 208 -8.16 -18.96 3.89
N PRO A 209 -8.71 -19.75 2.96
CA PRO A 209 -10.13 -19.70 2.61
C PRO A 209 -11.02 -20.47 3.58
N ASP A 210 -10.46 -21.35 4.41
CA ASP A 210 -11.20 -22.21 5.33
C ASP A 210 -10.83 -21.99 6.81
N GLY A 211 -9.99 -21.00 7.08
CA GLY A 211 -9.48 -20.71 8.44
C GLY A 211 -8.59 -21.81 9.01
N SER A 212 -8.07 -22.72 8.20
CA SER A 212 -7.12 -23.75 8.62
C SER A 212 -5.71 -23.19 8.77
N SER A 213 -4.83 -23.94 9.42
CA SER A 213 -3.41 -23.63 9.50
C SER A 213 -2.60 -24.20 8.32
N ASP A 214 -3.25 -24.93 7.44
CA ASP A 214 -2.66 -25.62 6.28
C ASP A 214 -3.68 -25.55 5.14
N PRO A 215 -3.87 -24.37 4.53
CA PRO A 215 -4.79 -24.20 3.43
C PRO A 215 -4.32 -24.95 2.18
N LEU A 216 -5.27 -25.23 1.29
CA LEU A 216 -4.98 -25.93 0.03
C LEU A 216 -4.44 -24.93 -0.97
N HIS A 217 -3.30 -25.22 -1.62
CA HIS A 217 -2.72 -24.42 -2.69
C HIS A 217 -2.41 -22.95 -2.29
N ASP A 218 -1.71 -22.76 -1.16
CA ASP A 218 -1.39 -21.40 -0.67
C ASP A 218 0.13 -21.16 -0.56
N HIS A 219 0.91 -21.83 -1.40
CA HIS A 219 2.34 -21.65 -1.41
C HIS A 219 2.76 -20.36 -2.11
N THR A 220 3.70 -19.62 -1.51
CA THR A 220 4.32 -18.43 -2.11
C THR A 220 5.85 -18.50 -2.11
N LYS A 221 6.45 -17.83 -3.08
CA LYS A 221 7.87 -17.47 -3.11
C LYS A 221 8.00 -16.03 -3.55
N GLN A 222 8.71 -15.24 -2.78
CA GLN A 222 8.91 -13.83 -3.04
C GLN A 222 10.39 -13.48 -2.93
N HIS A 223 10.85 -12.54 -3.76
CA HIS A 223 12.20 -12.01 -3.77
C HIS A 223 12.12 -10.50 -3.79
N HIS A 224 12.83 -9.85 -2.87
CA HIS A 224 12.95 -8.40 -2.86
C HIS A 224 14.42 -7.98 -2.93
N GLY A 225 14.65 -6.87 -3.60
CA GLY A 225 15.95 -6.22 -3.64
C GLY A 225 15.78 -4.72 -3.66
N PHE A 226 16.60 -4.02 -2.89
CA PHE A 226 16.57 -2.56 -2.85
C PHE A 226 17.98 -2.02 -2.74
N ALA A 227 18.25 -0.90 -3.42
CA ALA A 227 19.50 -0.18 -3.31
C ALA A 227 19.25 1.34 -3.29
N TYR A 228 19.91 2.02 -2.40
CA TYR A 228 20.04 3.46 -2.32
C TYR A 228 21.51 3.86 -2.45
N ALA A 229 21.79 4.87 -3.25
CA ALA A 229 23.13 5.46 -3.35
C ALA A 229 23.03 6.97 -3.45
N GLU A 230 23.94 7.69 -2.83
CA GLU A 230 24.04 9.14 -2.93
C GLU A 230 25.49 9.61 -3.05
N ASP A 231 25.66 10.72 -3.73
CA ASP A 231 26.91 11.48 -3.82
C ASP A 231 26.66 12.92 -3.38
N VAL A 232 27.30 13.34 -2.31
CA VAL A 232 27.28 14.71 -1.81
C VAL A 232 28.33 15.50 -2.60
N LEU A 233 27.89 16.21 -3.66
CA LEU A 233 28.76 16.93 -4.58
C LEU A 233 29.48 18.09 -3.90
N ASP A 234 28.77 18.81 -3.05
CA ASP A 234 29.29 19.88 -2.19
C ASP A 234 28.31 20.15 -1.01
N GLU A 235 28.45 21.29 -0.33
CA GLU A 235 27.62 21.66 0.82
C GLU A 235 26.16 21.98 0.46
N ASN A 236 25.86 22.20 -0.83
CA ASN A 236 24.56 22.60 -1.35
C ASN A 236 23.90 21.52 -2.21
N ASP A 237 24.69 20.66 -2.83
CA ASP A 237 24.24 19.77 -3.90
C ASP A 237 24.45 18.29 -3.58
N ARG A 238 23.41 17.50 -3.83
CA ARG A 238 23.42 16.04 -3.71
C ARG A 238 22.70 15.40 -4.88
N VAL A 239 23.29 14.32 -5.42
CA VAL A 239 22.64 13.40 -6.35
C VAL A 239 22.34 12.09 -5.61
N SER A 240 21.17 11.53 -5.79
CA SER A 240 20.82 10.22 -5.23
C SER A 240 20.10 9.34 -6.24
N ALA A 241 20.28 8.03 -6.10
CA ALA A 241 19.64 7.01 -6.92
C ALA A 241 19.00 5.95 -6.03
N ILE A 242 17.78 5.53 -6.40
CA ILE A 242 17.05 4.44 -5.78
C ILE A 242 16.72 3.41 -6.86
N VAL A 243 16.88 2.13 -6.53
CA VAL A 243 16.48 1.00 -7.38
C VAL A 243 15.76 -0.01 -6.50
N GLY A 244 14.61 -0.51 -6.95
CA GLY A 244 13.85 -1.55 -6.26
C GLY A 244 13.39 -2.64 -7.22
N LEU A 245 13.31 -3.86 -6.70
CA LEU A 245 12.84 -5.07 -7.38
C LEU A 245 12.00 -5.89 -6.42
N SER A 246 10.83 -6.35 -6.90
CA SER A 246 10.01 -7.39 -6.28
C SER A 246 9.61 -8.40 -7.36
N ASP A 247 9.72 -9.70 -7.06
CA ASP A 247 9.30 -10.81 -7.93
C ASP A 247 8.66 -11.86 -7.04
N ALA A 248 7.36 -12.10 -7.22
CA ALA A 248 6.55 -12.93 -6.35
C ALA A 248 5.71 -13.92 -7.15
N ASP A 249 5.76 -15.19 -6.75
CA ASP A 249 4.94 -16.29 -7.27
C ASP A 249 3.95 -16.74 -6.19
N PHE A 250 2.68 -16.86 -6.53
CA PHE A 250 1.59 -17.30 -5.65
C PHE A 250 0.82 -18.44 -6.26
N GLN A 251 0.48 -19.43 -5.43
CA GLN A 251 -0.66 -20.31 -5.68
C GLN A 251 -1.92 -19.61 -5.15
N ILE A 252 -3.05 -19.91 -5.75
CA ILE A 252 -4.36 -19.40 -5.28
C ILE A 252 -4.99 -20.45 -4.37
N PRO A 253 -5.32 -20.12 -3.11
CA PRO A 253 -5.88 -21.07 -2.16
C PRO A 253 -7.34 -21.40 -2.46
N ASP A 254 -7.73 -22.64 -2.15
CA ASP A 254 -9.05 -23.19 -2.42
C ASP A 254 -9.71 -23.79 -1.18
N LEU A 255 -11.03 -23.77 -1.14
CA LEU A 255 -11.83 -24.48 -0.14
C LEU A 255 -11.72 -26.00 -0.34
N ARG A 256 -11.45 -26.76 0.72
CA ARG A 256 -11.36 -28.22 0.69
C ARG A 256 -12.72 -28.86 0.51
N GLY A 257 -12.79 -29.88 -0.34
CA GLY A 257 -13.98 -30.75 -0.47
C GLY A 257 -15.12 -30.14 -1.25
N GLU A 258 -14.90 -29.02 -1.91
CA GLU A 258 -15.92 -28.35 -2.74
C GLU A 258 -16.11 -29.10 -4.09
N GLN A 259 -17.31 -28.93 -4.63
CA GLN A 259 -17.70 -29.39 -5.96
C GLN A 259 -18.40 -28.22 -6.71
N PRO A 260 -18.27 -28.18 -8.03
CA PRO A 260 -18.92 -27.15 -8.84
C PRO A 260 -20.43 -27.07 -8.59
N ALA A 261 -20.94 -25.86 -8.26
CA ALA A 261 -22.34 -25.63 -7.94
C ALA A 261 -23.17 -25.06 -9.11
N LEU A 262 -22.52 -24.53 -10.16
CA LEU A 262 -23.19 -23.86 -11.28
C LEU A 262 -23.93 -24.82 -12.22
N GLY A 263 -23.81 -26.14 -12.04
CA GLY A 263 -24.46 -27.14 -12.89
C GLY A 263 -23.89 -27.21 -14.32
N LEU A 264 -22.70 -26.67 -14.53
CA LEU A 264 -22.04 -26.62 -15.83
C LEU A 264 -21.43 -27.97 -16.21
N THR A 265 -21.20 -28.15 -17.50
CA THR A 265 -20.47 -29.29 -18.06
C THR A 265 -19.44 -28.79 -19.06
N VAL A 266 -18.19 -29.14 -18.88
CA VAL A 266 -17.08 -28.74 -19.75
C VAL A 266 -16.47 -30.00 -20.37
N ASN A 267 -16.50 -30.12 -21.70
CA ASN A 267 -15.97 -31.30 -22.43
C ASN A 267 -16.51 -32.64 -21.90
N GLY A 268 -17.76 -32.65 -21.41
CA GLY A 268 -18.39 -33.83 -20.83
C GLY A 268 -18.09 -34.11 -19.37
N GLN A 269 -17.34 -33.27 -18.71
CA GLN A 269 -17.02 -33.32 -17.28
C GLN A 269 -17.88 -32.29 -16.52
N SER A 270 -18.51 -32.71 -15.43
CA SER A 270 -19.38 -31.85 -14.56
C SER A 270 -19.00 -31.93 -13.08
N SER A 271 -18.01 -32.73 -12.73
CA SER A 271 -17.47 -32.87 -11.38
C SER A 271 -15.99 -32.59 -11.39
N TYR A 272 -15.55 -31.77 -10.49
CA TYR A 272 -14.14 -31.36 -10.36
C TYR A 272 -13.86 -31.05 -8.87
N PRO A 273 -13.26 -31.96 -8.09
CA PRO A 273 -12.91 -31.68 -6.72
C PRO A 273 -11.97 -30.47 -6.63
N SER A 274 -12.22 -29.58 -5.69
CA SER A 274 -11.42 -28.35 -5.47
C SER A 274 -9.93 -28.65 -5.23
N GLU A 275 -9.62 -29.84 -4.69
CA GLU A 275 -8.25 -30.30 -4.48
C GLU A 275 -7.43 -30.44 -5.78
N PHE A 276 -8.06 -30.39 -6.94
CA PHE A 276 -7.40 -30.44 -8.24
C PHE A 276 -7.26 -29.09 -8.93
N LEU A 277 -7.88 -28.04 -8.39
CA LEU A 277 -7.69 -26.71 -8.91
C LEU A 277 -6.21 -26.32 -8.86
N ASN A 278 -5.73 -25.63 -9.88
CA ASN A 278 -4.34 -25.23 -9.99
C ASN A 278 -4.25 -23.84 -10.65
N GLU A 279 -4.53 -22.84 -9.88
CA GLU A 279 -4.43 -21.44 -10.26
C GLU A 279 -3.14 -20.83 -9.72
N ASN A 280 -2.45 -20.05 -10.55
CA ASN A 280 -1.18 -19.45 -10.17
C ASN A 280 -1.08 -18.03 -10.67
N GLN A 281 -0.45 -17.17 -9.85
CA GLN A 281 -0.17 -15.78 -10.19
C GLN A 281 1.29 -15.44 -9.99
N ARG A 282 1.85 -14.65 -10.90
CA ARG A 282 3.16 -14.03 -10.74
C ARG A 282 3.05 -12.52 -10.88
N GLU A 283 3.68 -11.82 -9.96
CA GLU A 283 3.80 -10.37 -9.94
C GLU A 283 5.26 -9.95 -9.97
N VAL A 284 5.62 -9.00 -10.83
CA VAL A 284 6.97 -8.44 -10.86
C VAL A 284 6.88 -6.92 -10.89
N THR A 285 7.56 -6.26 -9.97
CA THR A 285 7.71 -4.80 -9.95
C THR A 285 9.19 -4.44 -9.95
N GLN A 286 9.55 -3.48 -10.80
CA GLN A 286 10.89 -2.90 -10.88
C GLN A 286 10.74 -1.39 -10.97
N PHE A 287 11.55 -0.64 -10.21
CA PHE A 287 11.55 0.81 -10.31
C PHE A 287 12.94 1.40 -10.14
N GLY A 288 13.13 2.58 -10.71
CA GLY A 288 14.34 3.36 -10.57
C GLY A 288 14.00 4.84 -10.43
N ILE A 289 14.69 5.53 -9.53
CA ILE A 289 14.55 6.97 -9.28
C ILE A 289 15.93 7.58 -9.26
N LEU A 290 16.10 8.70 -9.96
CA LEU A 290 17.30 9.54 -9.91
C LEU A 290 16.90 10.95 -9.50
N SER A 291 17.56 11.50 -8.48
CA SER A 291 17.22 12.80 -7.89
C SER A 291 18.42 13.70 -7.77
N LEU A 292 18.21 15.00 -8.04
CA LEU A 292 19.11 16.10 -7.73
C LEU A 292 18.46 16.98 -6.68
N GLN A 293 19.12 17.21 -5.57
CA GLN A 293 18.76 18.20 -4.55
C GLN A 293 19.75 19.34 -4.57
N HIS A 294 19.22 20.57 -4.58
CA HIS A 294 19.98 21.81 -4.41
C HIS A 294 19.42 22.59 -3.22
N SER A 295 20.29 22.97 -2.27
CA SER A 295 19.92 23.75 -1.08
C SER A 295 20.92 24.87 -0.90
N ASN A 296 20.49 26.14 -1.09
CA ASN A 296 21.36 27.28 -0.95
C ASN A 296 20.61 28.46 -0.27
N GLY A 297 21.00 28.74 0.96
CA GLY A 297 20.37 29.81 1.77
C GLY A 297 18.88 29.55 1.97
N PRO A 298 17.98 30.42 1.47
CA PRO A 298 16.53 30.26 1.65
C PRO A 298 15.87 29.27 0.67
N LEU A 299 16.58 28.78 -0.33
CA LEU A 299 16.04 27.93 -1.41
C LEU A 299 16.46 26.49 -1.24
N THR A 300 15.50 25.58 -1.25
CA THR A 300 15.72 24.14 -1.40
C THR A 300 14.84 23.62 -2.51
N VAL A 301 15.42 22.88 -3.45
CA VAL A 301 14.73 22.27 -4.59
C VAL A 301 15.18 20.80 -4.73
N GLN A 302 14.24 19.92 -4.96
CA GLN A 302 14.52 18.54 -5.37
C GLN A 302 13.84 18.28 -6.71
N THR A 303 14.62 17.78 -7.68
CA THR A 303 14.11 17.36 -8.99
C THR A 303 14.46 15.90 -9.22
N SER A 304 13.47 15.11 -9.62
CA SER A 304 13.61 13.67 -9.75
C SER A 304 13.01 13.19 -11.06
N VAL A 305 13.64 12.17 -11.64
CA VAL A 305 13.07 11.37 -12.73
C VAL A 305 12.91 9.95 -12.24
N LEU A 306 11.85 9.29 -12.69
CA LEU A 306 11.51 7.94 -12.25
C LEU A 306 11.01 7.09 -13.41
N VAL A 307 11.18 5.79 -13.26
CA VAL A 307 10.58 4.75 -14.09
C VAL A 307 10.11 3.62 -13.20
N ARG A 308 8.92 3.09 -13.46
CA ARG A 308 8.40 1.87 -12.85
C ARG A 308 7.88 0.96 -13.96
N ASN A 309 8.19 -0.34 -13.84
CA ASN A 309 7.60 -1.41 -14.64
C ASN A 309 6.97 -2.40 -13.68
N SER A 310 5.69 -2.70 -13.85
CA SER A 310 5.01 -3.74 -13.10
C SER A 310 4.26 -4.67 -14.05
N THR A 311 4.28 -5.97 -13.73
CA THR A 311 3.60 -7.01 -14.51
C THR A 311 2.85 -7.94 -13.59
N LEU A 312 1.72 -8.41 -14.07
CA LEU A 312 0.93 -9.47 -13.46
C LEU A 312 0.62 -10.51 -14.53
N GLY A 313 0.88 -11.78 -14.21
CA GLY A 313 0.49 -12.91 -15.03
C GLY A 313 -0.31 -13.91 -14.21
N PHE A 314 -1.54 -14.19 -14.61
CA PHE A 314 -2.41 -15.19 -13.99
C PHE A 314 -2.67 -16.35 -14.95
N ILE A 315 -2.56 -17.56 -14.44
CA ILE A 315 -2.79 -18.82 -15.16
C ILE A 315 -3.92 -19.56 -14.45
N PRO A 316 -5.10 -19.72 -15.09
CA PRO A 316 -6.26 -20.40 -14.52
C PRO A 316 -6.10 -21.92 -14.57
N ASP A 317 -6.93 -22.64 -13.80
CA ASP A 317 -7.27 -24.01 -14.11
C ASP A 317 -8.29 -24.05 -15.26
N PRO A 318 -7.95 -24.56 -16.46
CA PRO A 318 -8.78 -24.36 -17.65
C PRO A 318 -10.11 -25.14 -17.64
N ILE A 319 -10.29 -26.10 -16.71
CA ILE A 319 -11.53 -26.87 -16.54
C ILE A 319 -12.21 -26.50 -15.23
N GLY A 320 -11.42 -26.43 -14.15
CA GLY A 320 -11.93 -26.13 -12.83
C GLY A 320 -12.61 -24.77 -12.79
N ASP A 321 -11.94 -23.69 -13.22
CA ASP A 321 -12.49 -22.35 -13.21
C ASP A 321 -13.78 -22.22 -14.04
N LEU A 322 -13.83 -22.86 -15.18
CA LEU A 322 -15.07 -22.91 -15.97
C LEU A 322 -16.21 -23.58 -15.22
N LEU A 323 -15.95 -24.65 -14.49
CA LEU A 323 -16.98 -25.37 -13.74
C LEU A 323 -17.41 -24.62 -12.47
N TYR A 324 -16.50 -23.95 -11.77
CA TYR A 324 -16.75 -23.23 -10.53
C TYR A 324 -17.23 -21.80 -10.77
N ASN A 325 -16.58 -21.08 -11.69
CA ASN A 325 -16.77 -19.65 -11.90
C ASN A 325 -17.48 -19.31 -13.22
N GLY A 326 -17.66 -20.30 -14.12
CA GLY A 326 -18.24 -20.08 -15.45
C GLY A 326 -17.29 -19.40 -16.44
N ILE A 327 -16.06 -19.08 -16.01
CA ILE A 327 -15.03 -18.42 -16.79
C ILE A 327 -13.65 -18.89 -16.33
N ALA A 328 -12.74 -19.11 -17.28
CA ALA A 328 -11.32 -19.32 -17.01
C ALA A 328 -10.51 -18.30 -17.81
N GLN A 329 -9.80 -17.42 -17.12
CA GLN A 329 -9.08 -16.29 -17.73
C GLN A 329 -7.57 -16.46 -17.58
N ASN A 330 -6.87 -16.58 -18.69
CA ASN A 330 -5.42 -16.39 -18.72
C ASN A 330 -5.17 -14.90 -18.94
N ALA A 331 -4.57 -14.23 -17.98
CA ALA A 331 -4.38 -12.78 -18.02
C ALA A 331 -2.90 -12.41 -17.89
N PHE A 332 -2.47 -11.49 -18.73
CA PHE A 332 -1.20 -10.81 -18.61
C PHE A 332 -1.43 -9.31 -18.70
N LYS A 333 -0.98 -8.56 -17.69
CA LYS A 333 -0.97 -7.10 -17.70
C LYS A 333 0.44 -6.59 -17.46
N GLN A 334 0.81 -5.50 -18.12
CA GLN A 334 2.05 -4.78 -17.88
C GLN A 334 1.78 -3.29 -17.89
N ASP A 335 2.18 -2.61 -16.84
CA ASP A 335 2.18 -1.17 -16.73
C ASP A 335 3.61 -0.63 -16.64
N VAL A 336 3.92 0.38 -17.47
CA VAL A 336 5.20 1.08 -17.44
C VAL A 336 4.96 2.58 -17.27
N ALA A 337 5.35 3.09 -16.11
CA ALA A 337 5.23 4.50 -15.74
C ALA A 337 6.58 5.22 -15.89
N TYR A 338 6.55 6.42 -16.44
CA TYR A 338 7.65 7.37 -16.48
C TYR A 338 7.22 8.66 -15.81
N GLY A 339 8.02 9.19 -14.90
CA GLY A 339 7.66 10.41 -14.17
C GLY A 339 8.79 11.41 -14.03
N ILE A 340 8.39 12.67 -13.90
CA ILE A 340 9.27 13.78 -13.51
C ILE A 340 8.55 14.53 -12.39
N GLN A 341 9.24 14.76 -11.28
CA GLN A 341 8.78 15.55 -10.15
C GLN A 341 9.81 16.61 -9.81
N SER A 342 9.37 17.84 -9.58
CA SER A 342 10.22 18.90 -9.05
C SER A 342 9.47 19.70 -8.02
N ASP A 343 9.98 19.71 -6.79
CA ASP A 343 9.42 20.41 -5.64
C ASP A 343 10.44 21.33 -5.02
N GLY A 344 10.01 22.51 -4.60
CA GLY A 344 10.87 23.47 -3.96
C GLY A 344 10.21 24.26 -2.85
N ALA A 345 11.03 24.66 -1.89
CA ALA A 345 10.68 25.58 -0.81
C ALA A 345 11.58 26.79 -0.86
N TYR A 346 11.01 27.96 -0.64
CA TYR A 346 11.72 29.24 -0.53
C TYR A 346 11.30 29.99 0.74
N LYS A 347 12.20 30.10 1.70
CA LYS A 347 11.98 30.89 2.90
C LYS A 347 12.08 32.38 2.55
N LEU A 348 10.94 33.02 2.31
CA LEU A 348 10.88 34.44 1.92
C LEU A 348 11.35 35.34 3.07
N ASN A 349 10.92 35.02 4.29
CA ASN A 349 11.32 35.66 5.55
C ASN A 349 10.95 34.73 6.73
N ASP A 350 10.99 35.22 7.96
CA ASP A 350 10.67 34.41 9.14
C ASP A 350 9.16 34.10 9.30
N GLU A 351 8.31 34.79 8.54
CA GLU A 351 6.86 34.62 8.58
C GLU A 351 6.33 33.77 7.43
N HIS A 352 7.02 33.75 6.27
CA HIS A 352 6.53 33.15 5.04
C HIS A 352 7.52 32.15 4.42
N THR A 353 7.06 30.92 4.19
CA THR A 353 7.75 29.93 3.39
C THR A 353 6.87 29.52 2.21
N LEU A 354 7.29 29.93 1.02
CA LEU A 354 6.61 29.59 -0.22
C LEU A 354 7.07 28.20 -0.70
N ARG A 355 6.11 27.36 -1.12
CA ARG A 355 6.40 26.07 -1.74
C ARG A 355 5.69 25.95 -3.08
N THR A 356 6.35 25.34 -4.04
CA THR A 356 5.80 25.11 -5.37
C THR A 356 6.36 23.81 -5.93
N GLY A 357 5.59 23.13 -6.76
CA GLY A 357 6.06 21.93 -7.43
C GLY A 357 5.24 21.60 -8.66
N VAL A 358 5.82 20.73 -9.49
CA VAL A 358 5.22 20.17 -10.68
C VAL A 358 5.47 18.67 -10.71
N TYR A 359 4.49 17.94 -11.24
CA TYR A 359 4.55 16.51 -11.46
C TYR A 359 4.00 16.19 -12.85
N PHE A 360 4.71 15.33 -13.56
CA PHE A 360 4.29 14.78 -14.84
C PHE A 360 4.52 13.27 -14.81
N GLN A 361 3.51 12.51 -15.24
CA GLN A 361 3.59 11.05 -15.38
C GLN A 361 2.97 10.64 -16.72
N TYR A 362 3.62 9.68 -17.37
CA TYR A 362 3.13 9.01 -18.56
C TYR A 362 3.20 7.51 -18.36
N ASP A 363 2.06 6.83 -18.48
CA ASP A 363 1.94 5.39 -18.32
C ASP A 363 1.54 4.73 -19.64
N THR A 364 1.98 3.50 -19.81
CA THR A 364 1.54 2.60 -20.88
C THR A 364 1.10 1.29 -20.26
N LEU A 365 -0.15 0.92 -20.49
CA LEU A 365 -0.75 -0.34 -20.03
C LEU A 365 -0.97 -1.26 -21.23
N HIS A 366 -0.31 -2.41 -21.22
CA HIS A 366 -0.58 -3.53 -22.11
C HIS A 366 -1.41 -4.57 -21.35
N SER A 367 -2.51 -5.04 -21.95
CA SER A 367 -3.39 -6.05 -21.37
C SER A 367 -3.70 -7.11 -22.42
N ASP A 368 -3.30 -8.36 -22.16
CA ASP A 368 -3.58 -9.53 -22.99
C ASP A 368 -4.35 -10.57 -22.16
N ILE A 369 -5.64 -10.71 -22.42
CA ILE A 369 -6.55 -11.56 -21.66
C ILE A 369 -7.25 -12.50 -22.60
N ASP A 370 -7.10 -13.82 -22.37
CA ASP A 370 -7.83 -14.89 -23.07
C ASP A 370 -8.80 -15.56 -22.09
N SER A 371 -10.08 -15.29 -22.29
CA SER A 371 -11.17 -15.79 -21.44
C SER A 371 -11.87 -16.96 -22.11
N ALA A 372 -11.78 -18.14 -21.54
CA ALA A 372 -12.65 -19.26 -21.92
C ALA A 372 -13.97 -19.16 -21.16
N VAL A 373 -15.09 -19.25 -21.88
CA VAL A 373 -16.47 -19.22 -21.35
C VAL A 373 -17.34 -20.23 -22.09
N LEU A 374 -18.52 -20.55 -21.53
CA LEU A 374 -19.52 -21.34 -22.25
C LEU A 374 -20.59 -20.43 -22.86
N ALA A 375 -20.99 -20.69 -24.09
CA ALA A 375 -22.12 -20.00 -24.70
C ALA A 375 -23.43 -20.39 -24.01
N THR A 376 -24.33 -19.42 -23.78
CA THR A 376 -25.64 -19.64 -23.19
C THR A 376 -26.74 -19.34 -24.19
N ASP A 377 -27.87 -20.06 -24.09
CA ASP A 377 -29.06 -19.74 -24.84
C ASP A 377 -29.68 -18.41 -24.35
N PRO A 378 -29.89 -17.43 -25.21
CA PRO A 378 -30.30 -16.09 -24.80
C PRO A 378 -31.73 -16.01 -24.19
N PHE A 379 -32.52 -17.09 -24.31
CA PHE A 379 -33.89 -17.15 -23.75
C PHE A 379 -33.94 -17.88 -22.41
N THR A 380 -33.08 -18.88 -22.23
CA THR A 380 -33.10 -19.72 -21.02
C THR A 380 -31.92 -19.47 -20.09
N GLY A 381 -30.87 -18.78 -20.55
CA GLY A 381 -29.64 -18.59 -19.82
C GLY A 381 -28.79 -19.86 -19.61
N LEU A 382 -29.27 -21.00 -20.11
CA LEU A 382 -28.57 -22.29 -19.94
C LEU A 382 -27.45 -22.47 -20.97
N PRO A 383 -26.33 -23.13 -20.62
CA PRO A 383 -25.28 -23.46 -21.57
C PRO A 383 -25.77 -24.25 -22.78
N VAL A 384 -25.41 -23.85 -23.99
CA VAL A 384 -25.86 -24.46 -25.24
C VAL A 384 -25.17 -25.81 -25.48
N ASN A 385 -23.87 -25.88 -25.16
CA ASN A 385 -23.07 -27.10 -25.22
C ASN A 385 -21.90 -26.98 -24.24
N GLY A 386 -21.26 -28.09 -23.91
CA GLY A 386 -20.14 -28.11 -22.98
C GLY A 386 -18.79 -27.77 -23.60
N MET A 387 -18.74 -27.13 -24.75
CA MET A 387 -17.51 -26.73 -25.43
C MET A 387 -17.22 -25.25 -25.14
N PRO A 388 -16.07 -24.92 -24.52
CA PRO A 388 -15.68 -23.54 -24.30
C PRO A 388 -15.47 -22.77 -25.60
N ILE A 389 -15.78 -21.49 -25.57
CA ILE A 389 -15.41 -20.50 -26.58
C ILE A 389 -14.39 -19.54 -25.99
N SER A 390 -13.46 -19.05 -26.80
CA SER A 390 -12.44 -18.08 -26.36
C SER A 390 -12.87 -16.67 -26.74
N ILE A 391 -12.74 -15.74 -25.78
CA ILE A 391 -12.87 -14.29 -25.96
C ILE A 391 -11.49 -13.70 -25.68
N VAL A 392 -10.83 -13.21 -26.74
CA VAL A 392 -9.48 -12.63 -26.64
C VAL A 392 -9.59 -11.12 -26.64
N GLN A 393 -8.96 -10.51 -25.66
CA GLN A 393 -8.87 -9.06 -25.49
C GLN A 393 -7.40 -8.68 -25.37
N ASP A 394 -6.89 -8.04 -26.41
CA ASP A 394 -5.51 -7.54 -26.49
C ASP A 394 -5.58 -6.03 -26.73
N SER A 395 -5.05 -5.23 -25.80
CA SER A 395 -5.15 -3.78 -25.83
C SER A 395 -3.90 -3.08 -25.31
N ASP A 396 -3.58 -1.96 -25.94
CA ASP A 396 -2.58 -1.01 -25.49
C ASP A 396 -3.26 0.32 -25.18
N ASN A 397 -3.07 0.79 -23.95
CA ASN A 397 -3.65 2.03 -23.45
C ASN A 397 -2.55 2.93 -22.88
N SER A 398 -2.85 4.21 -22.70
CA SER A 398 -1.92 5.16 -22.12
C SER A 398 -2.62 6.17 -21.22
N GLN A 399 -1.90 6.67 -20.24
CA GLN A 399 -2.33 7.74 -19.35
C GLN A 399 -1.30 8.87 -19.32
N ILE A 400 -1.81 10.08 -19.14
CA ILE A 400 -1.01 11.26 -18.78
C ILE A 400 -1.59 11.85 -17.52
N ILE A 401 -0.73 12.14 -16.53
CA ILE A 401 -1.06 12.93 -15.35
C ILE A 401 -0.16 14.17 -15.33
N GLU A 402 -0.78 15.32 -15.14
CA GLU A 402 -0.10 16.61 -15.02
C GLU A 402 -0.59 17.31 -13.77
N SER A 403 0.32 17.75 -12.91
CA SER A 403 -0.02 18.43 -11.65
C SER A 403 0.92 19.60 -11.39
N GLY A 404 0.39 20.63 -10.75
CA GLY A 404 1.18 21.73 -10.26
C GLY A 404 0.53 22.39 -9.05
N TYR A 405 1.36 22.88 -8.13
CA TYR A 405 0.85 23.56 -6.93
C TYR A 405 1.69 24.77 -6.54
N VAL A 406 1.06 25.65 -5.80
CA VAL A 406 1.70 26.74 -5.07
C VAL A 406 1.03 26.89 -3.72
N GLN A 407 1.82 27.05 -2.67
CA GLN A 407 1.32 27.25 -1.30
C GLN A 407 2.24 28.14 -0.49
N ASP A 408 1.70 28.77 0.52
CA ASP A 408 2.42 29.57 1.50
C ASP A 408 2.13 29.07 2.92
N GLU A 409 3.17 28.81 3.66
CA GLU A 409 3.12 28.57 5.10
C GLU A 409 3.41 29.90 5.78
N TRP A 410 2.36 30.47 6.40
CA TRP A 410 2.38 31.78 7.01
C TRP A 410 2.26 31.69 8.54
N HIS A 411 3.30 32.08 9.23
CA HIS A 411 3.30 32.25 10.67
C HIS A 411 2.57 33.55 11.05
N LEU A 412 1.23 33.50 11.03
CA LEU A 412 0.36 34.65 11.33
C LEU A 412 0.64 35.27 12.70
N LEU A 413 0.87 34.40 13.69
CA LEU A 413 1.22 34.76 15.09
C LEU A 413 2.24 33.68 15.55
N LYS A 414 2.92 33.98 16.66
CA LYS A 414 3.84 32.97 17.27
C LYS A 414 3.16 31.68 17.67
N VAL A 415 1.84 31.68 17.82
CA VAL A 415 1.02 30.53 18.24
C VAL A 415 0.06 30.07 17.14
N LEU A 416 0.05 30.70 15.97
CA LEU A 416 -0.87 30.40 14.89
C LEU A 416 -0.15 30.39 13.54
N THR A 417 -0.10 29.24 12.93
CA THR A 417 0.39 29.05 11.56
C THR A 417 -0.79 28.73 10.64
N MET A 418 -0.82 29.34 9.46
CA MET A 418 -1.76 29.03 8.38
C MET A 418 -0.98 28.52 7.18
N ASN A 419 -1.40 27.38 6.64
CA ASN A 419 -0.94 26.89 5.33
C ASN A 419 -2.09 27.05 4.34
N TYR A 420 -1.88 27.73 3.23
CA TYR A 420 -2.89 27.90 2.20
C TYR A 420 -2.27 27.80 0.81
N GLY A 421 -3.03 27.23 -0.12
CA GLY A 421 -2.51 27.02 -1.46
C GLY A 421 -3.56 26.59 -2.46
N LEU A 422 -3.09 26.47 -3.68
CA LEU A 422 -3.86 25.99 -4.83
C LEU A 422 -3.08 24.88 -5.51
N ARG A 423 -3.80 23.85 -5.93
CA ARG A 423 -3.28 22.75 -6.74
C ARG A 423 -4.15 22.61 -7.98
N TYR A 424 -3.52 22.40 -9.11
CA TYR A 424 -4.17 22.00 -10.36
C TYR A 424 -3.72 20.60 -10.73
N ASP A 425 -4.69 19.74 -11.01
CA ASP A 425 -4.47 18.37 -11.50
C ASP A 425 -5.24 18.16 -12.79
N HIS A 426 -4.61 17.47 -13.74
CA HIS A 426 -5.21 17.00 -14.97
C HIS A 426 -4.78 15.56 -15.23
N TYR A 427 -5.71 14.71 -15.69
CA TYR A 427 -5.41 13.39 -16.20
C TYR A 427 -6.15 13.15 -17.51
N ASN A 428 -5.58 12.30 -18.35
CA ASN A 428 -6.18 11.83 -19.60
C ASN A 428 -5.81 10.34 -19.78
N ALA A 429 -6.82 9.47 -19.74
CA ALA A 429 -6.70 8.02 -19.84
C ALA A 429 -7.96 7.45 -20.51
N PHE A 430 -8.59 6.39 -19.99
CA PHE A 430 -9.92 5.89 -20.40
C PHE A 430 -11.01 6.95 -20.25
N SER A 431 -10.88 7.80 -19.28
CA SER A 431 -11.63 9.03 -19.12
C SER A 431 -10.67 10.20 -18.91
N SER A 432 -11.16 11.42 -18.89
CA SER A 432 -10.34 12.59 -18.69
C SER A 432 -10.99 13.57 -17.72
N GLY A 433 -10.16 14.30 -17.01
CA GLY A 433 -10.66 15.29 -16.06
C GLY A 433 -9.58 16.22 -15.54
N SER A 434 -10.02 17.34 -15.00
CA SER A 434 -9.14 18.29 -14.34
C SER A 434 -9.86 19.01 -13.21
N GLN A 435 -9.08 19.52 -12.25
CA GLN A 435 -9.62 20.30 -11.14
C GLN A 435 -8.59 21.31 -10.61
N LEU A 436 -9.10 22.48 -10.22
CA LEU A 436 -8.39 23.40 -9.35
C LEU A 436 -8.85 23.17 -7.92
N SER A 437 -7.91 22.88 -7.01
CA SER A 437 -8.13 22.40 -5.66
C SER A 437 -7.57 23.39 -4.63
N PRO A 438 -8.41 24.26 -4.07
CA PRO A 438 -8.00 25.13 -2.96
C PRO A 438 -7.84 24.32 -1.67
N ARG A 439 -6.89 24.77 -0.83
CA ARG A 439 -6.57 24.18 0.47
C ARG A 439 -6.24 25.25 1.49
N VAL A 440 -6.69 25.05 2.72
CA VAL A 440 -6.34 25.93 3.84
C VAL A 440 -6.34 25.13 5.15
N ASN A 441 -5.24 25.23 5.88
CA ASN A 441 -5.03 24.56 7.15
C ASN A 441 -4.50 25.55 8.18
N PHE A 442 -4.93 25.38 9.42
CA PHE A 442 -4.49 26.17 10.56
C PHE A 442 -3.90 25.25 11.62
N VAL A 443 -2.79 25.64 12.20
CA VAL A 443 -2.22 25.03 13.41
C VAL A 443 -2.15 26.08 14.48
N TYR A 444 -2.82 25.83 15.59
CA TYR A 444 -2.88 26.70 16.75
C TYR A 444 -2.23 26.03 17.96
N GLN A 445 -1.20 26.65 18.51
CA GLN A 445 -0.44 26.19 19.67
C GLN A 445 -0.64 27.18 20.84
N PRO A 446 -1.79 27.10 21.54
CA PRO A 446 -2.09 28.02 22.64
C PRO A 446 -1.13 27.88 23.81
N PHE A 447 -0.60 26.67 23.99
CA PHE A 447 0.39 26.31 25.00
C PHE A 447 1.50 25.46 24.36
N THR A 448 2.64 25.37 25.02
CA THR A 448 3.78 24.57 24.54
C THR A 448 3.47 23.07 24.35
N ASP A 449 2.48 22.58 25.10
CA ASP A 449 2.13 21.17 25.18
C ASP A 449 0.82 20.83 24.44
N THR A 450 0.20 21.82 23.75
CA THR A 450 -1.10 21.66 23.07
C THR A 450 -1.01 22.13 21.63
N THR A 451 -1.33 21.26 20.69
CA THR A 451 -1.47 21.57 19.26
C THR A 451 -2.91 21.29 18.84
N VAL A 452 -3.56 22.28 18.21
CA VAL A 452 -4.88 22.13 17.59
C VAL A 452 -4.72 22.40 16.10
N HIS A 453 -5.27 21.55 15.26
CA HIS A 453 -5.33 21.80 13.81
C HIS A 453 -6.77 21.82 13.33
N LEU A 454 -7.01 22.59 12.27
CA LEU A 454 -8.26 22.67 11.54
C LEU A 454 -7.95 22.86 10.07
N GLY A 455 -8.58 22.08 9.22
CA GLY A 455 -8.29 22.14 7.80
C GLY A 455 -9.49 21.93 6.88
N TYR A 456 -9.35 22.47 5.67
CA TYR A 456 -10.20 22.21 4.53
C TYR A 456 -9.34 21.94 3.32
N SER A 457 -9.62 20.83 2.62
CA SER A 457 -8.95 20.48 1.39
C SER A 457 -9.94 19.99 0.33
N ARG A 458 -9.80 20.48 -0.89
CA ARG A 458 -10.48 19.91 -2.05
C ARG A 458 -9.54 18.92 -2.72
N TYR A 459 -10.03 17.68 -2.96
CA TYR A 459 -9.24 16.61 -3.56
C TYR A 459 -9.75 16.25 -4.95
N PHE A 460 -8.82 15.75 -5.76
CA PHE A 460 -9.03 15.19 -7.07
C PHE A 460 -8.19 13.92 -7.19
N SER A 461 -8.85 12.76 -7.34
CA SER A 461 -8.20 11.46 -7.41
C SER A 461 -8.55 10.81 -8.73
N PRO A 462 -7.60 10.69 -9.68
CA PRO A 462 -7.79 9.91 -10.90
C PRO A 462 -8.12 8.45 -10.57
N PRO A 463 -8.90 7.75 -11.42
CA PRO A 463 -9.08 6.31 -11.29
C PRO A 463 -7.73 5.58 -11.35
N PRO A 464 -7.59 4.42 -10.70
CA PRO A 464 -6.39 3.60 -10.81
C PRO A 464 -6.29 3.03 -12.23
N PHE A 465 -5.43 3.63 -13.05
CA PHE A 465 -5.32 3.34 -14.50
C PHE A 465 -4.96 1.87 -14.77
N GLU A 466 -4.07 1.33 -13.97
CA GLU A 466 -3.54 -0.03 -14.07
C GLU A 466 -4.61 -1.09 -13.77
N LEU A 467 -5.66 -0.72 -13.03
CA LEU A 467 -6.78 -1.60 -12.67
C LEU A 467 -7.99 -1.43 -13.60
N VAL A 468 -8.14 -0.28 -14.27
CA VAL A 468 -9.29 -0.07 -15.17
C VAL A 468 -9.33 -1.17 -16.22
N GLY A 469 -10.45 -1.91 -16.24
CA GLY A 469 -10.66 -2.97 -17.22
C GLY A 469 -10.78 -2.40 -18.63
N SER A 470 -10.11 -3.02 -19.56
CA SER A 470 -10.23 -2.73 -21.00
C SER A 470 -11.28 -3.60 -21.68
N GLU A 471 -11.99 -4.42 -20.89
CA GLU A 471 -12.93 -5.43 -21.36
C GLU A 471 -14.18 -4.76 -21.94
N ALA A 472 -14.46 -5.05 -23.20
CA ALA A 472 -15.75 -4.75 -23.79
C ALA A 472 -16.78 -5.77 -23.25
N LEU A 473 -17.58 -5.38 -22.26
CA LEU A 473 -18.61 -6.21 -21.60
C LEU A 473 -19.56 -6.87 -22.57
N SER A 474 -19.86 -6.21 -23.68
CA SER A 474 -20.71 -6.72 -24.74
C SER A 474 -20.21 -8.04 -25.35
N GLN A 475 -18.92 -8.34 -25.28
CA GLN A 475 -18.35 -9.60 -25.78
C GLN A 475 -18.76 -10.81 -24.92
N PHE A 476 -19.05 -10.60 -23.63
CA PHE A 476 -19.50 -11.62 -22.70
C PHE A 476 -21.01 -11.86 -22.74
N ALA A 477 -21.77 -11.08 -23.51
CA ALA A 477 -23.22 -11.29 -23.68
C ALA A 477 -23.54 -12.70 -24.16
N ASN A 478 -24.54 -13.37 -23.56
CA ASN A 478 -24.93 -14.75 -23.84
C ASN A 478 -23.83 -15.77 -23.56
N THR A 479 -23.03 -15.55 -22.54
CA THR A 479 -22.05 -16.50 -22.01
C THR A 479 -22.27 -16.74 -20.52
N THR A 480 -21.59 -17.72 -19.95
CA THR A 480 -21.58 -18.00 -18.50
C THR A 480 -20.97 -16.89 -17.66
N ALA A 481 -20.23 -15.97 -18.27
CA ALA A 481 -19.64 -14.79 -17.64
C ALA A 481 -20.35 -13.48 -18.01
N ALA A 482 -21.59 -13.57 -18.53
CA ALA A 482 -22.34 -12.36 -18.86
C ALA A 482 -22.64 -11.57 -17.58
N PRO A 483 -22.22 -10.29 -17.48
CA PRO A 483 -22.54 -9.47 -16.33
C PRO A 483 -24.05 -9.25 -16.21
N ALA A 484 -24.56 -9.14 -14.98
CA ALA A 484 -25.99 -8.94 -14.70
C ALA A 484 -26.54 -7.66 -15.36
N VAL A 485 -25.71 -6.63 -15.48
CA VAL A 485 -26.04 -5.35 -16.11
C VAL A 485 -24.95 -4.97 -17.11
N LEU A 486 -25.33 -4.87 -18.39
CA LEU A 486 -24.45 -4.40 -19.46
C LEU A 486 -24.45 -2.86 -19.48
N LYS A 487 -23.54 -2.25 -18.70
CA LYS A 487 -23.30 -0.81 -18.65
C LYS A 487 -21.82 -0.53 -18.86
N ASP A 488 -21.49 0.17 -19.94
CA ASP A 488 -20.11 0.42 -20.40
C ASP A 488 -19.69 1.88 -20.15
N ASP A 489 -20.09 2.47 -19.03
CA ASP A 489 -19.72 3.83 -18.67
C ASP A 489 -18.36 3.86 -18.01
N PRO A 490 -17.41 4.70 -18.49
CA PRO A 490 -16.06 4.73 -17.96
C PRO A 490 -16.01 5.30 -16.54
N VAL A 491 -15.07 4.80 -15.75
CA VAL A 491 -14.77 5.30 -14.42
C VAL A 491 -14.21 6.71 -14.49
N LYS A 492 -14.67 7.58 -13.60
CA LYS A 492 -14.31 9.00 -13.52
C LYS A 492 -13.44 9.28 -12.31
N ALA A 493 -12.71 10.39 -12.35
CA ALA A 493 -11.99 10.87 -11.19
C ALA A 493 -12.92 11.27 -10.05
N GLU A 494 -12.61 10.80 -8.86
CA GLU A 494 -13.26 11.25 -7.64
C GLU A 494 -12.95 12.72 -7.35
N ARG A 495 -13.95 13.46 -6.86
CA ARG A 495 -13.83 14.81 -6.35
C ARG A 495 -14.39 14.90 -4.96
N SER A 496 -13.59 15.31 -3.99
CA SER A 496 -14.07 15.41 -2.62
C SER A 496 -13.72 16.72 -1.93
N ASN A 497 -14.58 17.09 -0.97
CA ASN A 497 -14.30 18.13 0.01
C ASN A 497 -14.03 17.44 1.34
N TYR A 498 -12.89 17.77 1.93
CA TYR A 498 -12.41 17.18 3.16
C TYR A 498 -12.29 18.23 4.25
N TYR A 499 -12.80 17.94 5.41
CA TYR A 499 -12.74 18.77 6.62
C TYR A 499 -12.10 17.95 7.73
N ASP A 500 -11.24 18.58 8.51
CA ASP A 500 -10.46 17.92 9.52
C ASP A 500 -10.27 18.84 10.73
N LEU A 501 -10.38 18.28 11.93
CA LEU A 501 -10.17 18.97 13.20
C LEU A 501 -9.53 18.00 14.18
N GLY A 502 -8.36 18.35 14.70
CA GLY A 502 -7.69 17.54 15.68
C GLY A 502 -7.05 18.33 16.81
N VAL A 503 -6.75 17.63 17.88
CA VAL A 503 -6.00 18.13 19.02
C VAL A 503 -5.00 17.10 19.49
N GLU A 504 -3.77 17.53 19.70
CA GLU A 504 -2.71 16.75 20.34
C GLU A 504 -2.29 17.44 21.63
N GLN A 505 -2.16 16.65 22.70
CA GLN A 505 -1.81 17.13 24.02
C GLN A 505 -0.68 16.30 24.61
N ASN A 506 0.45 16.93 24.90
CA ASN A 506 1.49 16.35 25.73
C ASN A 506 1.08 16.45 27.21
N ILE A 507 0.56 15.36 27.76
CA ILE A 507 0.15 15.29 29.17
C ILE A 507 1.37 15.36 30.09
N SER A 508 2.47 14.79 29.64
CA SER A 508 3.78 14.85 30.28
C SER A 508 4.88 14.71 29.24
N LYS A 509 6.16 14.80 29.65
CA LYS A 509 7.31 14.50 28.77
C LYS A 509 7.34 13.05 28.24
N HIS A 510 6.48 12.19 28.74
CA HIS A 510 6.44 10.76 28.41
C HIS A 510 5.14 10.31 27.74
N LEU A 511 4.06 11.07 27.91
CA LEU A 511 2.72 10.70 27.46
C LEU A 511 2.15 11.79 26.56
N THR A 512 1.85 11.42 25.30
CA THR A 512 1.11 12.24 24.35
C THR A 512 -0.23 11.56 24.06
N VAL A 513 -1.30 12.33 23.95
CA VAL A 513 -2.62 11.87 23.54
C VAL A 513 -3.15 12.75 22.41
N GLY A 514 -3.83 12.13 21.47
CA GLY A 514 -4.43 12.80 20.32
C GLY A 514 -5.90 12.47 20.15
N PHE A 515 -6.64 13.38 19.56
CA PHE A 515 -7.99 13.20 19.09
C PHE A 515 -8.15 13.87 17.74
N ASP A 516 -8.73 13.16 16.78
CA ASP A 516 -9.02 13.64 15.45
C ASP A 516 -10.47 13.37 15.05
N SER A 517 -11.04 14.27 14.24
CA SER A 517 -12.37 14.15 13.66
C SER A 517 -12.35 14.62 12.23
N TYR A 518 -12.88 13.84 11.33
CA TYR A 518 -12.83 14.11 9.90
C TYR A 518 -14.19 13.88 9.23
N PHE A 519 -14.41 14.62 8.13
CA PHE A 519 -15.56 14.46 7.25
C PHE A 519 -15.16 14.68 5.79
N LYS A 520 -15.38 13.68 4.94
CA LYS A 520 -15.19 13.72 3.50
C LYS A 520 -16.53 13.60 2.81
N GLN A 521 -16.81 14.50 1.86
CA GLN A 521 -17.95 14.44 0.96
C GLN A 521 -17.44 14.29 -0.47
N ALA A 522 -17.75 13.18 -1.11
CA ALA A 522 -17.28 12.85 -2.45
C ALA A 522 -18.40 12.84 -3.49
N THR A 523 -18.03 13.20 -4.71
CA THR A 523 -18.77 12.96 -5.94
C THR A 523 -17.92 12.07 -6.83
N ASP A 524 -18.55 11.15 -7.56
CA ASP A 524 -17.89 10.09 -8.32
C ASP A 524 -16.92 9.29 -7.41
N LEU A 525 -17.37 8.95 -6.16
CA LEU A 525 -16.56 8.18 -5.21
C LEU A 525 -16.10 6.88 -5.88
N VAL A 526 -14.79 6.65 -5.89
CA VAL A 526 -14.19 5.44 -6.47
C VAL A 526 -14.25 4.31 -5.44
N ASP A 527 -14.72 3.16 -5.89
CA ASP A 527 -14.68 1.90 -5.18
C ASP A 527 -14.19 0.80 -6.14
N GLU A 528 -13.95 -0.39 -5.65
CA GLU A 528 -13.35 -1.46 -6.42
C GLU A 528 -14.22 -2.71 -6.40
N GLY A 529 -14.32 -3.36 -7.55
CA GLY A 529 -14.96 -4.62 -7.74
C GLY A 529 -14.05 -5.59 -8.47
N GLN A 530 -14.60 -6.74 -8.81
CA GLN A 530 -13.87 -7.82 -9.45
C GLN A 530 -14.66 -8.36 -10.63
N PHE A 531 -13.97 -8.66 -11.75
CA PHE A 531 -14.54 -9.32 -12.90
C PHE A 531 -13.87 -10.67 -13.18
N GLY A 532 -14.69 -11.72 -13.29
CA GLY A 532 -14.23 -13.07 -13.66
C GLY A 532 -13.43 -13.77 -12.56
N ALA A 533 -12.59 -14.72 -12.99
CA ALA A 533 -11.63 -15.36 -12.10
C ALA A 533 -10.46 -14.41 -11.86
N PRO A 534 -9.99 -14.45 -10.81
CA PRO A 534 -9.87 -13.86 -9.52
C PRO A 534 -9.24 -12.48 -9.43
N ILE A 535 -8.59 -11.90 -10.44
CA ILE A 535 -7.58 -10.85 -10.18
C ILE A 535 -7.73 -9.65 -11.11
N ILE A 536 -8.79 -9.62 -11.85
CA ILE A 536 -9.13 -8.42 -12.61
C ILE A 536 -9.98 -7.56 -11.71
N LEU A 537 -9.30 -6.78 -10.88
CA LEU A 537 -9.93 -5.73 -10.10
C LEU A 537 -10.45 -4.66 -11.07
N THR A 538 -11.66 -4.20 -10.83
CA THR A 538 -12.35 -3.25 -11.70
C THR A 538 -12.91 -2.12 -10.86
N PRO A 539 -12.32 -0.93 -10.91
CA PRO A 539 -12.85 0.23 -10.19
C PRO A 539 -14.19 0.67 -10.78
N PHE A 540 -15.05 1.21 -9.92
CA PHE A 540 -16.32 1.80 -10.31
C PHE A 540 -16.64 3.06 -9.48
N ASN A 541 -17.70 3.80 -9.84
CA ASN A 541 -18.05 5.01 -9.13
C ASN A 541 -19.46 4.94 -8.52
N TYR A 542 -19.55 5.35 -7.24
CA TYR A 542 -20.80 5.89 -6.70
C TYR A 542 -20.92 7.38 -7.06
N ALA A 543 -22.11 7.85 -7.48
CA ALA A 543 -22.35 9.28 -7.73
C ALA A 543 -22.09 10.13 -6.49
N HIS A 544 -22.38 9.59 -5.31
CA HIS A 544 -22.26 10.28 -4.03
C HIS A 544 -21.63 9.38 -2.99
N GLY A 545 -20.64 9.92 -2.26
CA GLY A 545 -20.00 9.25 -1.14
C GLY A 545 -19.83 10.16 0.08
N GLN A 546 -19.83 9.55 1.25
CA GLN A 546 -19.50 10.23 2.51
C GLN A 546 -18.63 9.31 3.36
N VAL A 547 -17.56 9.87 3.91
CA VAL A 547 -16.68 9.18 4.86
C VAL A 547 -16.45 10.10 6.05
N TYR A 548 -16.66 9.60 7.27
CA TYR A 548 -16.47 10.40 8.48
C TYR A 548 -16.14 9.52 9.69
N GLY A 549 -15.44 10.08 10.63
CA GLY A 549 -15.03 9.35 11.82
C GLY A 549 -14.32 10.16 12.88
N PHE A 550 -13.92 9.42 13.92
CA PHE A 550 -13.16 9.92 15.07
C PHE A 550 -12.03 8.96 15.38
N GLU A 551 -10.87 9.51 15.71
CA GLU A 551 -9.69 8.77 16.10
C GLU A 551 -9.17 9.25 17.45
N TRP A 552 -8.74 8.33 18.30
CA TRP A 552 -8.02 8.58 19.54
C TRP A 552 -6.67 7.88 19.47
N THR A 553 -5.64 8.60 19.85
CA THR A 553 -4.27 8.08 19.86
C THR A 553 -3.63 8.34 21.21
N GLY A 554 -2.72 7.46 21.59
CA GLY A 554 -1.89 7.64 22.76
C GLY A 554 -0.52 7.01 22.57
N SER A 555 0.54 7.71 22.93
CA SER A 555 1.90 7.20 22.92
C SER A 555 2.59 7.47 24.25
N TYR A 556 3.36 6.50 24.71
CA TYR A 556 4.12 6.58 25.95
C TYR A 556 5.54 6.08 25.76
N HIS A 557 6.51 6.86 26.23
CA HIS A 557 7.90 6.46 26.23
C HIS A 557 8.62 6.89 27.52
N GLU A 558 9.18 5.92 28.27
CA GLU A 558 10.03 6.19 29.44
C GLU A 558 11.11 5.11 29.60
N GLY A 559 12.36 5.48 29.45
CA GLY A 559 13.49 4.57 29.60
C GLY A 559 13.42 3.42 28.58
N GLY A 560 13.34 2.18 29.05
CA GLY A 560 13.20 0.99 28.20
C GLY A 560 11.77 0.64 27.80
N LEU A 561 10.77 1.39 28.27
CA LEU A 561 9.35 1.13 28.02
C LEU A 561 8.82 2.05 26.91
N THR A 562 8.25 1.45 25.87
CA THR A 562 7.49 2.14 24.83
C THR A 562 6.13 1.50 24.68
N ALA A 563 5.08 2.32 24.54
CA ALA A 563 3.72 1.83 24.31
C ALA A 563 2.95 2.81 23.43
N TYR A 564 2.01 2.28 22.63
CA TYR A 564 1.03 3.08 21.90
C TYR A 564 -0.33 2.40 21.95
N ALA A 565 -1.39 3.19 21.75
CA ALA A 565 -2.75 2.68 21.61
C ALA A 565 -3.56 3.62 20.72
N ASN A 566 -4.30 3.04 19.78
CA ASN A 566 -5.17 3.73 18.84
C ASN A 566 -6.58 3.13 18.91
N LEU A 567 -7.59 3.97 18.76
CA LEU A 567 -8.99 3.57 18.65
C LEU A 567 -9.66 4.49 17.63
N ALA A 568 -10.33 3.92 16.66
CA ALA A 568 -11.10 4.68 15.68
C ALA A 568 -12.53 4.17 15.57
N SER A 569 -13.42 5.08 15.18
CA SER A 569 -14.79 4.79 14.81
C SER A 569 -15.12 5.54 13.54
N GLN A 570 -15.45 4.81 12.48
CA GLN A 570 -15.67 5.37 11.15
C GLN A 570 -16.98 4.93 10.53
N ARG A 571 -17.38 5.66 9.49
CA ARG A 571 -18.43 5.28 8.56
C ARG A 571 -18.07 5.72 7.15
N ALA A 572 -18.17 4.79 6.21
CA ALA A 572 -17.98 5.01 4.78
C ALA A 572 -19.22 4.52 4.04
N ILE A 573 -19.88 5.40 3.29
CA ILE A 573 -21.14 5.10 2.59
C ILE A 573 -21.15 5.67 1.18
N GLY A 574 -21.73 4.90 0.25
CA GLY A 574 -21.91 5.26 -1.15
C GLY A 574 -23.36 5.11 -1.61
N LYS A 575 -23.71 5.84 -2.67
CA LYS A 575 -25.06 5.82 -3.27
C LYS A 575 -24.98 6.07 -4.76
N ASP A 576 -25.85 5.39 -5.51
CA ASP A 576 -26.09 5.56 -6.94
C ASP A 576 -24.83 5.26 -7.79
N ILE A 577 -24.74 4.05 -8.34
CA ILE A 577 -23.60 3.61 -9.15
C ILE A 577 -23.76 4.12 -10.58
N VAL A 578 -22.75 4.89 -11.05
CA VAL A 578 -22.81 5.63 -12.31
C VAL A 578 -21.82 5.17 -13.38
N SER A 579 -20.99 4.17 -13.08
CA SER A 579 -20.08 3.55 -14.05
C SER A 579 -20.35 2.06 -14.22
N SER A 580 -19.62 1.38 -15.11
CA SER A 580 -19.60 -0.08 -15.19
C SER A 580 -19.18 -0.68 -13.85
N GLN A 581 -19.76 -1.81 -13.50
CA GLN A 581 -19.48 -2.56 -12.28
C GLN A 581 -19.86 -4.04 -12.44
N PHE A 582 -19.37 -4.90 -11.54
CA PHE A 582 -19.58 -6.35 -11.58
C PHE A 582 -20.03 -6.94 -10.23
N ASN A 583 -20.08 -6.12 -9.17
CA ASN A 583 -20.34 -6.58 -7.81
C ASN A 583 -21.81 -6.75 -7.49
N PHE A 584 -22.69 -5.95 -8.12
CA PHE A 584 -24.09 -5.83 -7.74
C PHE A 584 -25.01 -6.32 -8.86
N ASP A 585 -26.03 -7.03 -8.48
CA ASP A 585 -27.10 -7.44 -9.40
C ASP A 585 -28.12 -6.32 -9.67
N ALA A 586 -29.12 -6.57 -10.48
CA ALA A 586 -30.10 -5.56 -10.89
C ALA A 586 -31.01 -5.09 -9.74
N GLU A 587 -31.31 -5.96 -8.76
CA GLU A 587 -32.14 -5.65 -7.60
C GLU A 587 -31.36 -4.80 -6.61
N GLU A 588 -30.11 -5.17 -6.37
CA GLU A 588 -29.17 -4.42 -5.53
C GLU A 588 -28.90 -3.02 -6.11
N LEU A 589 -28.65 -2.92 -7.42
CA LEU A 589 -28.47 -1.63 -8.08
C LEU A 589 -29.73 -0.74 -7.96
N ALA A 590 -30.93 -1.32 -8.04
CA ALA A 590 -32.16 -0.57 -7.82
C ALA A 590 -32.28 -0.06 -6.37
N TYR A 591 -31.83 -0.82 -5.40
CA TYR A 591 -31.78 -0.38 -4.00
C TYR A 591 -30.76 0.75 -3.82
N ILE A 592 -29.53 0.57 -4.33
CA ILE A 592 -28.42 1.52 -4.21
C ILE A 592 -28.73 2.85 -4.90
N ALA A 593 -29.54 2.85 -5.97
CA ALA A 593 -29.92 4.07 -6.67
C ALA A 593 -30.63 5.09 -5.75
N ASP A 594 -31.40 4.62 -4.76
CA ASP A 594 -32.18 5.46 -3.85
C ASP A 594 -31.66 5.48 -2.42
N HIS A 595 -30.78 4.54 -2.03
CA HIS A 595 -30.32 4.39 -0.65
C HIS A 595 -28.79 4.48 -0.57
N TYR A 596 -28.26 5.07 0.51
CA TYR A 596 -26.88 4.90 0.87
C TYR A 596 -26.65 3.50 1.45
N ILE A 597 -25.65 2.82 0.94
CA ILE A 597 -25.14 1.57 1.52
C ILE A 597 -23.76 1.80 2.13
N HIS A 598 -23.33 0.93 3.03
CA HIS A 598 -21.94 0.91 3.48
C HIS A 598 -21.03 0.45 2.35
N LEU A 599 -19.79 0.93 2.34
CA LEU A 599 -18.76 0.35 1.49
C LEU A 599 -18.35 -0.99 2.09
N ASP A 600 -18.02 -1.96 1.25
CA ASP A 600 -17.77 -3.35 1.68
C ASP A 600 -16.54 -3.47 2.60
N HIS A 601 -15.55 -2.61 2.42
CA HIS A 601 -14.33 -2.52 3.24
C HIS A 601 -14.46 -1.59 4.47
N GLU A 602 -15.64 -1.08 4.77
CA GLU A 602 -15.86 -0.32 6.01
C GLU A 602 -15.71 -1.23 7.23
N GLN A 603 -14.83 -0.85 8.15
CA GLN A 603 -14.71 -1.45 9.48
C GLN A 603 -15.05 -0.39 10.53
N GLN A 604 -16.27 -0.45 11.07
CA GLN A 604 -16.85 0.61 11.92
C GLN A 604 -16.00 0.95 13.13
N ILE A 605 -15.35 -0.03 13.75
CA ILE A 605 -14.46 0.14 14.91
C ILE A 605 -13.17 -0.58 14.63
N THR A 606 -12.06 0.13 14.72
CA THR A 606 -10.70 -0.41 14.69
C THR A 606 -9.96 0.00 15.95
N ALA A 607 -9.12 -0.87 16.48
CA ALA A 607 -8.16 -0.51 17.50
C ALA A 607 -6.85 -1.27 17.29
N SER A 608 -5.75 -0.60 17.55
CA SER A 608 -4.41 -1.18 17.58
C SER A 608 -3.64 -0.69 18.80
N GLY A 609 -2.69 -1.48 19.26
CA GLY A 609 -1.82 -1.05 20.33
C GLY A 609 -0.63 -1.97 20.48
N GLY A 610 0.46 -1.42 21.01
CA GLY A 610 1.71 -2.13 21.20
C GLY A 610 2.43 -1.72 22.49
N LEU A 611 3.19 -2.65 23.02
CA LEU A 611 4.05 -2.48 24.18
C LEU A 611 5.41 -3.12 23.92
N SER A 612 6.48 -2.41 24.18
CA SER A 612 7.84 -2.94 24.15
C SER A 612 8.58 -2.55 25.42
N TYR A 613 9.28 -3.51 26.04
CA TYR A 613 10.09 -3.28 27.24
C TYR A 613 11.48 -3.90 27.09
N LEU A 614 12.51 -3.05 27.10
CA LEU A 614 13.89 -3.47 27.06
C LEU A 614 14.46 -3.64 28.48
N TRP A 615 14.91 -4.85 28.80
CA TRP A 615 15.49 -5.18 30.09
C TRP A 615 16.78 -6.00 29.92
N LYS A 616 17.94 -5.42 30.26
CA LYS A 616 19.24 -6.09 30.23
C LYS A 616 19.56 -6.82 28.93
N GLY A 617 19.36 -6.15 27.80
CA GLY A 617 19.60 -6.72 26.49
C GLY A 617 18.48 -7.65 25.99
N THR A 618 17.44 -7.89 26.80
CA THR A 618 16.24 -8.63 26.35
C THR A 618 15.10 -7.65 26.15
N ARG A 619 14.50 -7.67 24.96
CA ARG A 619 13.27 -6.96 24.63
C ARG A 619 12.08 -7.90 24.70
N PHE A 620 11.05 -7.50 25.39
CA PHE A 620 9.75 -8.15 25.41
C PHE A 620 8.78 -7.25 24.69
N SER A 621 8.05 -7.77 23.71
CA SER A 621 7.07 -7.01 22.93
C SER A 621 5.74 -7.74 22.84
N SER A 622 4.69 -6.95 22.71
CA SER A 622 3.34 -7.43 22.42
C SER A 622 2.60 -6.38 21.65
N ASP A 623 1.83 -6.78 20.67
CA ASP A 623 0.85 -5.92 20.02
C ASP A 623 -0.52 -6.60 19.96
N PHE A 624 -1.55 -5.81 19.68
CA PHE A 624 -2.88 -6.31 19.40
C PHE A 624 -3.56 -5.50 18.29
N LEU A 625 -4.43 -6.19 17.57
CA LEU A 625 -5.38 -5.62 16.62
C LEU A 625 -6.80 -6.02 17.02
N LEU A 626 -7.75 -5.08 16.91
CA LEU A 626 -9.17 -5.32 17.09
C LEU A 626 -9.91 -4.70 15.89
N GLY A 627 -10.79 -5.49 15.30
CA GLY A 627 -11.67 -5.05 14.22
C GLY A 627 -13.12 -5.46 14.47
N SER A 628 -14.06 -4.58 14.06
CA SER A 628 -15.49 -4.89 14.12
C SER A 628 -15.97 -5.80 12.98
N GLY A 629 -15.08 -6.26 12.11
CA GLY A 629 -15.37 -6.99 10.89
C GLY A 629 -15.75 -6.07 9.74
N LEU A 630 -15.37 -6.44 8.52
CA LEU A 630 -15.78 -5.78 7.29
C LEU A 630 -17.27 -5.99 7.03
N ARG A 631 -17.82 -5.31 6.02
CA ARG A 631 -19.22 -5.41 5.67
C ARG A 631 -19.54 -6.72 4.94
N SER A 632 -20.78 -7.13 5.07
CA SER A 632 -21.39 -8.25 4.36
C SER A 632 -22.87 -7.95 4.10
N ASP A 633 -23.48 -8.69 3.20
CA ASP A 633 -24.89 -8.49 2.86
C ASP A 633 -25.83 -8.88 4.01
N LEU A 634 -26.92 -8.14 4.13
CA LEU A 634 -27.97 -8.41 5.10
C LEU A 634 -29.20 -8.98 4.38
N ASN A 635 -29.39 -10.28 4.49
CA ASN A 635 -30.60 -10.96 3.99
C ASN A 635 -31.74 -10.84 5.00
N LEU A 636 -32.80 -10.16 4.64
CA LEU A 636 -33.99 -10.01 5.49
C LEU A 636 -34.93 -11.21 5.37
N PRO A 637 -35.78 -11.50 6.40
CA PRO A 637 -36.68 -12.65 6.39
C PRO A 637 -37.77 -12.60 5.29
N ASP A 638 -38.06 -11.44 4.72
CA ASP A 638 -38.99 -11.23 3.61
C ASP A 638 -38.35 -11.45 2.23
N GLY A 639 -37.06 -11.74 2.19
CA GLY A 639 -36.28 -12.01 0.99
C GLY A 639 -35.62 -10.77 0.39
N GLU A 640 -35.77 -9.59 0.99
CA GLU A 640 -34.99 -8.39 0.59
C GLU A 640 -33.53 -8.54 1.00
N ASN A 641 -32.60 -8.24 0.07
CA ASN A 641 -31.16 -8.15 0.35
C ASN A 641 -30.74 -6.68 0.44
N ILE A 642 -30.08 -6.31 1.54
CA ILE A 642 -29.44 -5.00 1.70
C ILE A 642 -27.94 -5.19 1.48
N PRO A 643 -27.38 -4.72 0.35
CA PRO A 643 -25.95 -4.84 0.08
C PRO A 643 -25.14 -4.19 1.18
N ASN A 644 -24.13 -4.90 1.70
CA ASN A 644 -23.25 -4.43 2.78
C ASN A 644 -23.99 -4.02 4.06
N GLY A 645 -25.22 -4.49 4.28
CA GLY A 645 -26.09 -4.10 5.39
C GLY A 645 -25.74 -4.73 6.73
N ALA A 646 -24.94 -5.78 6.75
CA ALA A 646 -24.44 -6.48 7.94
C ALA A 646 -22.91 -6.28 8.09
N HIS A 647 -22.30 -6.94 9.04
CA HIS A 647 -20.87 -6.99 9.22
C HIS A 647 -20.42 -8.35 9.77
N LEU A 648 -19.17 -8.72 9.46
CA LEU A 648 -18.52 -9.91 10.01
C LEU A 648 -18.32 -9.80 11.53
N PRO A 649 -18.10 -10.93 12.24
CA PRO A 649 -17.90 -10.90 13.67
C PRO A 649 -16.68 -10.09 14.10
N TYR A 650 -16.75 -9.46 15.28
CA TYR A 650 -15.62 -8.82 15.93
C TYR A 650 -14.47 -9.81 16.14
N TYR A 651 -13.27 -9.35 15.92
CA TYR A 651 -12.06 -10.14 16.16
C TYR A 651 -11.00 -9.35 16.93
N THR A 652 -10.11 -10.10 17.57
CA THR A 652 -8.91 -9.57 18.20
C THR A 652 -7.76 -10.53 17.92
N GLN A 653 -6.65 -10.01 17.43
CA GLN A 653 -5.37 -10.70 17.29
C GLN A 653 -4.39 -10.15 18.31
N VAL A 654 -3.65 -11.01 18.98
CA VAL A 654 -2.59 -10.63 19.93
C VAL A 654 -1.31 -11.34 19.52
N ASN A 655 -0.22 -10.58 19.42
CA ASN A 655 1.10 -11.08 19.09
C ASN A 655 2.07 -10.87 20.25
N LEU A 656 3.08 -11.74 20.38
CA LEU A 656 4.14 -11.63 21.38
C LEU A 656 5.50 -11.80 20.69
N GLY A 657 6.49 -11.02 21.16
CA GLY A 657 7.89 -11.13 20.73
C GLY A 657 8.85 -11.11 21.91
N ILE A 658 9.92 -11.87 21.80
CA ILE A 658 11.07 -11.82 22.71
C ILE A 658 12.32 -11.78 21.84
N GLU A 659 13.15 -10.77 22.04
CA GLU A 659 14.43 -10.61 21.36
C GLU A 659 15.55 -10.46 22.39
N HIS A 660 16.69 -11.09 22.17
CA HIS A 660 17.85 -10.98 23.05
C HIS A 660 19.12 -10.66 22.29
N ASP A 661 19.80 -9.61 22.72
CA ASP A 661 21.14 -9.23 22.27
C ASP A 661 22.22 -9.92 23.15
N PHE A 662 23.08 -10.70 22.53
CA PHE A 662 24.13 -11.49 23.18
C PHE A 662 25.46 -10.73 23.36
N GLU A 663 25.51 -9.41 23.18
CA GLU A 663 26.73 -8.62 23.33
C GLU A 663 27.32 -8.77 24.73
N HIS A 664 26.50 -8.78 25.78
CA HIS A 664 26.96 -8.99 27.16
C HIS A 664 27.53 -10.38 27.43
N GLN A 665 27.23 -11.38 26.60
CA GLN A 665 27.76 -12.72 26.63
C GLN A 665 29.03 -12.89 25.78
N GLY A 666 29.51 -11.81 25.17
CA GLY A 666 30.74 -11.77 24.34
C GLY A 666 30.51 -12.23 22.90
N LEU A 667 29.26 -12.30 22.44
CA LEU A 667 28.87 -12.59 21.05
C LEU A 667 28.41 -11.27 20.40
N SER A 668 29.38 -10.42 20.06
CA SER A 668 29.08 -9.10 19.49
C SER A 668 28.27 -9.19 18.21
N GLY A 669 27.22 -8.38 18.10
CA GLY A 669 26.35 -8.29 16.93
C GLY A 669 25.43 -9.49 16.72
N LEU A 670 25.39 -10.45 17.65
CA LEU A 670 24.46 -11.58 17.58
C LEU A 670 23.17 -11.26 18.34
N THR A 671 22.03 -11.33 17.66
CA THR A 671 20.70 -11.29 18.27
C THR A 671 19.90 -12.53 17.91
N ALA A 672 18.99 -12.94 18.79
CA ALA A 672 18.02 -14.00 18.50
C ALA A 672 16.62 -13.57 18.98
N ARG A 673 15.60 -13.93 18.20
CA ARG A 673 14.22 -13.60 18.49
C ARG A 673 13.30 -14.81 18.41
N ILE A 674 12.21 -14.75 19.15
CA ILE A 674 11.10 -15.70 19.11
C ILE A 674 9.82 -14.89 19.06
N ASP A 675 8.99 -15.15 18.05
CA ASP A 675 7.73 -14.46 17.86
C ASP A 675 6.56 -15.46 17.82
N MET A 676 5.45 -15.08 18.44
CA MET A 676 4.20 -15.81 18.40
C MET A 676 3.12 -14.89 17.85
N ILE A 677 2.68 -15.16 16.64
CA ILE A 677 1.60 -14.44 15.97
C ILE A 677 0.27 -15.10 16.30
N ASN A 678 -0.78 -14.31 16.50
CA ASN A 678 -2.11 -14.76 16.89
C ASN A 678 -2.06 -15.75 18.11
N LEU A 679 -1.50 -15.28 19.23
CA LEU A 679 -1.34 -16.04 20.48
C LEU A 679 -2.61 -16.82 20.89
N LEU A 680 -3.78 -16.20 20.73
CA LEU A 680 -5.07 -16.73 21.13
C LEU A 680 -5.63 -17.77 20.15
N ASP A 681 -4.97 -17.99 19.01
CA ASP A 681 -5.42 -18.84 17.90
C ASP A 681 -6.87 -18.50 17.49
N LYS A 682 -7.17 -17.19 17.43
CA LYS A 682 -8.48 -16.71 17.03
C LYS A 682 -8.69 -16.98 15.55
N ILE A 683 -9.71 -17.74 15.20
CA ILE A 683 -10.18 -17.87 13.82
C ILE A 683 -11.11 -16.69 13.59
N TYR A 684 -10.77 -15.87 12.62
CA TYR A 684 -11.58 -14.72 12.23
C TYR A 684 -11.59 -14.54 10.72
N GLU A 685 -12.74 -14.21 10.22
CA GLU A 685 -12.96 -13.93 8.81
C GLU A 685 -12.62 -12.46 8.53
N ILE A 686 -11.79 -12.22 7.51
CA ILE A 686 -11.44 -10.89 7.02
C ILE A 686 -12.52 -10.46 6.05
N ARG A 687 -12.82 -11.29 5.05
CA ARG A 687 -13.79 -11.02 4.01
C ARG A 687 -14.72 -12.20 3.80
N ASN A 688 -16.00 -11.90 3.64
CA ASN A 688 -16.98 -12.90 3.25
C ASN A 688 -16.92 -13.12 1.72
N GLY A 689 -16.75 -14.36 1.31
CA GLY A 689 -16.74 -14.77 -0.09
C GLY A 689 -17.54 -16.04 -0.30
N THR A 690 -17.92 -16.28 -1.55
CA THR A 690 -18.65 -17.50 -1.94
C THR A 690 -17.95 -18.08 -3.16
N GLY A 691 -17.50 -19.33 -3.09
CA GLY A 691 -16.84 -19.98 -4.22
C GLY A 691 -15.46 -20.51 -3.91
N VAL A 692 -14.63 -20.64 -4.93
CA VAL A 692 -13.25 -21.13 -4.88
C VAL A 692 -12.30 -20.03 -5.37
N GLY A 693 -11.01 -20.23 -5.08
CA GLY A 693 -9.99 -19.28 -5.49
C GLY A 693 -10.15 -17.95 -4.74
N VAL A 694 -9.94 -16.86 -5.43
CA VAL A 694 -9.98 -15.51 -4.85
C VAL A 694 -11.40 -15.10 -4.43
N GLY A 695 -12.43 -15.69 -5.01
CA GLY A 695 -13.82 -15.50 -4.56
C GLY A 695 -14.19 -16.26 -3.27
N ALA A 696 -13.30 -17.09 -2.73
CA ALA A 696 -13.52 -17.83 -1.49
C ALA A 696 -13.56 -16.89 -0.26
N PRO A 697 -14.12 -17.34 0.88
CA PRO A 697 -13.95 -16.65 2.15
C PRO A 697 -12.47 -16.47 2.49
N GLN A 698 -12.13 -15.45 3.25
CA GLN A 698 -10.74 -15.17 3.62
C GLN A 698 -10.62 -14.98 5.13
N TYR A 699 -9.66 -15.69 5.72
CA TYR A 699 -9.44 -15.72 7.16
C TYR A 699 -8.05 -15.20 7.49
N GLY A 700 -7.95 -14.50 8.59
CA GLY A 700 -6.67 -14.05 9.13
C GLY A 700 -5.77 -15.22 9.55
N PRO A 701 -4.45 -14.96 9.72
CA PRO A 701 -3.47 -16.00 9.99
C PRO A 701 -3.77 -16.73 11.30
N ARG A 702 -3.61 -18.06 11.28
CA ARG A 702 -3.66 -18.91 12.46
C ARG A 702 -2.43 -18.69 13.33
N ARG A 703 -2.45 -19.23 14.56
CA ARG A 703 -1.31 -19.11 15.46
C ARG A 703 -0.04 -19.70 14.82
N GLY A 704 1.00 -18.86 14.74
CA GLY A 704 2.33 -19.20 14.25
C GLY A 704 3.41 -18.94 15.29
N LEU A 705 4.44 -19.80 15.34
CA LEU A 705 5.65 -19.62 16.14
C LEU A 705 6.84 -19.52 15.21
N PHE A 706 7.62 -18.45 15.36
CA PHE A 706 8.73 -18.10 14.49
C PHE A 706 10.02 -17.88 15.30
N PHE A 707 11.15 -18.07 14.66
CA PHE A 707 12.48 -17.92 15.24
C PHE A 707 13.36 -17.14 14.26
N GLY A 708 14.09 -16.17 14.79
CA GLY A 708 15.08 -15.38 14.04
C GLY A 708 16.44 -15.38 14.68
N VAL A 709 17.47 -15.36 13.85
CA VAL A 709 18.86 -15.13 14.28
C VAL A 709 19.46 -14.11 13.32
N THR A 710 20.02 -13.04 13.90
CA THR A 710 20.67 -11.96 13.15
C THR A 710 22.11 -11.80 13.61
N GLN A 711 23.04 -11.71 12.67
CA GLN A 711 24.44 -11.37 12.92
C GLN A 711 24.78 -10.05 12.24
N ALA A 712 25.09 -9.04 13.03
CA ALA A 712 25.66 -7.77 12.56
C ALA A 712 27.20 -7.87 12.42
N PHE A 713 27.80 -7.10 11.47
CA PHE A 713 29.24 -7.10 11.20
C PHE A 713 29.75 -5.75 10.67
#